data_f52589c8cfe18f1678023e5c456b57af
#
_entry.id   f52589c8cfe18f1678023e5c456b57af
#
_cell.length_a   1.000
_cell.length_b   1.000
_cell.length_c   1.000
_cell.angle_alpha   90.00
_cell.angle_beta   90.00
_cell.angle_gamma   90.00
#
_symmetry.space_group_name_H-M   'P 1'
#
loop_
_entity.id
_entity.type
_entity.pdbx_description
1 polymer ?
#
loop_
_entity_poly.entity_id
_entity_poly.type
_entity_poly.pdbx_seq_one_letter_code
_entity_poly.pdbx_strand_id
1 'polypeptide(L)'
;MLFPRMHSTPDGPNFQNHIVGYQQWGGVENQNIKPSVLQNIQFFFNYQLNYMYFRYFMWNFAGRQNDLQGDGGITKGNWISGIPFIDQHILGLGPQDNIAPDIADNKGRNVYFMLPFILGLIGIFYQLSLKKNGFKSFSIVFMLFFMTGIAIVLYLNQTPFEPRERDYAYAGSFYAFSIWVGMGVAGISLFLRKYLKNTVAAASIATLASIMVPLQMAAQNWDDHDRSGRYMARDAGMNYLNSVGPNGIIFCNGDNDTFPLWYLHEVEGFRTDTRACNMSYLQTEWYVDQMVRQAYESQPLPIRWPRARYASDKGSHAYVLTRKGIEQILQQNNIPQPSYGMYYDQNAFRDTISLKQTMENLRTGNNATPKNPFPALDNEPIIPGNLLYLDVDTSKVDWKKLNSKPKSRMIVNLGNSSVVYRHQLMLLEMLTNINDDNWERPVYFAATVDRGLYAPVENNLIVEGITYRVTPGEPLSKGVNTEIAYDNMMNKFRWGGVDKDPNIYLDVTSRNMIYTFRMYFSQLIAALIEEGKNDMALAALDKCIAVMPDQTAPFRTEGLIFARNYLQLGEKEKGTDLIVSILDRINKNLSWYDRLSPVQIANSWIDISRNNLDPLLMIADIYQVFDHQKYITLVDDLLKRAQFYYGTGVYPLGDDILKELTNSSLRSYYVTSNDTVSRQIAEQTMQKTLKLMQQYNPKLFEQYGKLQ
;
A
#
# COMPACT_ATOMS: atom_id res chain seq x y z
N MET A 1 1.14 33.59 8.74
CA MET A 1 2.24 33.71 7.79
C MET A 1 1.66 33.81 6.40
N LEU A 2 2.09 34.80 5.62
CA LEU A 2 1.56 35.06 4.28
C LEU A 2 2.07 34.10 3.18
N PHE A 3 3.02 33.23 3.51
CA PHE A 3 3.68 32.39 2.52
C PHE A 3 3.74 30.92 2.98
N PRO A 4 3.51 29.94 2.08
CA PRO A 4 3.67 28.52 2.35
C PRO A 4 5.08 28.21 2.84
N ARG A 5 5.22 27.23 3.69
CA ARG A 5 6.51 26.87 4.28
C ARG A 5 6.66 25.36 4.36
N MET A 6 7.88 24.91 4.22
CA MET A 6 8.25 23.55 4.60
C MET A 6 8.16 23.44 6.13
N HIS A 7 7.23 22.60 6.59
CA HIS A 7 7.01 22.36 8.01
C HIS A 7 6.48 20.95 8.21
N SER A 8 7.07 20.25 9.16
CA SER A 8 6.60 18.95 9.61
C SER A 8 6.86 18.81 11.11
N THR A 9 5.95 18.09 11.80
CA THR A 9 6.10 17.84 13.24
C THR A 9 7.16 16.76 13.44
N PRO A 10 8.24 17.02 14.23
CA PRO A 10 9.33 16.06 14.43
C PRO A 10 8.90 14.69 14.94
N ASP A 11 7.86 14.65 15.76
CA ASP A 11 7.31 13.41 16.34
C ASP A 11 6.23 12.75 15.46
N GLY A 12 5.96 13.31 14.28
CA GLY A 12 4.96 12.79 13.36
C GLY A 12 5.46 11.52 12.64
N PRO A 13 4.58 10.54 12.37
CA PRO A 13 4.95 9.25 11.79
C PRO A 13 5.59 9.38 10.39
N ASN A 14 5.32 10.46 9.67
CA ASN A 14 5.82 10.72 8.32
C ASN A 14 6.97 11.74 8.28
N PHE A 15 7.51 12.14 9.40
CA PHE A 15 8.50 13.21 9.47
C PHE A 15 9.70 12.98 8.54
N GLN A 16 10.29 11.78 8.56
CA GLN A 16 11.44 11.45 7.70
C GLN A 16 11.10 11.51 6.21
N ASN A 17 9.93 11.01 5.82
CA ASN A 17 9.46 11.06 4.44
C ASN A 17 9.28 12.53 4.00
N HIS A 18 8.68 13.37 4.85
CA HIS A 18 8.51 14.78 4.55
C HIS A 18 9.86 15.49 4.34
N ILE A 19 10.88 15.16 5.14
CA ILE A 19 12.24 15.71 4.99
C ILE A 19 12.82 15.33 3.62
N VAL A 20 12.71 14.06 3.22
CA VAL A 20 13.15 13.61 1.89
C VAL A 20 12.45 14.39 0.77
N GLY A 21 11.14 14.58 0.89
CA GLY A 21 10.38 15.37 -0.09
C GLY A 21 10.79 16.85 -0.10
N TYR A 22 11.07 17.45 1.04
CA TYR A 22 11.55 18.84 1.10
C TYR A 22 12.95 18.99 0.48
N GLN A 23 13.81 17.98 0.63
CA GLN A 23 15.11 17.93 -0.05
C GLN A 23 14.92 17.85 -1.56
N GLN A 24 14.07 16.94 -2.02
CA GLN A 24 13.80 16.72 -3.44
C GLN A 24 13.20 17.96 -4.13
N TRP A 25 12.16 18.57 -3.55
CA TRP A 25 11.39 19.63 -4.20
C TRP A 25 11.87 21.03 -3.88
N GLY A 26 12.46 21.23 -2.71
CA GLY A 26 12.91 22.52 -2.22
C GLY A 26 14.41 22.76 -2.33
N GLY A 27 15.21 21.77 -2.75
CA GLY A 27 16.66 21.88 -2.84
C GLY A 27 17.35 22.06 -1.47
N VAL A 28 16.84 21.36 -0.44
CA VAL A 28 17.43 21.40 0.91
C VAL A 28 18.47 20.29 1.04
N GLU A 29 19.74 20.65 1.12
CA GLU A 29 20.83 19.66 1.17
C GLU A 29 21.00 19.02 2.57
N ASN A 30 20.75 19.77 3.64
CA ASN A 30 20.95 19.31 5.01
C ASN A 30 19.67 19.46 5.84
N GLN A 31 19.18 18.35 6.37
CA GLN A 31 17.96 18.29 7.19
C GLN A 31 18.04 19.07 8.52
N ASN A 32 19.26 19.33 9.01
CA ASN A 32 19.49 20.05 10.28
C ASN A 32 19.52 21.57 10.11
N ILE A 33 19.45 22.07 8.87
CA ILE A 33 19.47 23.50 8.58
C ILE A 33 18.07 23.99 8.27
N LYS A 34 17.66 25.07 8.93
CA LYS A 34 16.38 25.71 8.63
C LYS A 34 16.34 26.18 7.17
N PRO A 35 15.30 25.80 6.39
CA PRO A 35 15.19 26.21 5.00
C PRO A 35 15.18 27.73 4.82
N SER A 36 15.93 28.20 3.84
CA SER A 36 15.94 29.62 3.46
C SER A 36 14.61 30.05 2.81
N VAL A 37 14.39 31.36 2.71
CA VAL A 37 13.22 31.91 2.01
C VAL A 37 13.20 31.47 0.55
N LEU A 38 14.35 31.41 -0.11
CA LEU A 38 14.46 30.98 -1.51
C LEU A 38 14.06 29.51 -1.68
N GLN A 39 14.51 28.64 -0.79
CA GLN A 39 14.12 27.22 -0.81
C GLN A 39 12.62 27.02 -0.54
N ASN A 40 12.01 27.80 0.35
CA ASN A 40 10.56 27.77 0.55
C ASN A 40 9.81 28.26 -0.70
N ILE A 41 10.32 29.29 -1.41
CA ILE A 41 9.77 29.76 -2.67
C ILE A 41 9.90 28.66 -3.74
N GLN A 42 11.06 28.03 -3.85
CA GLN A 42 11.31 26.92 -4.77
C GLN A 42 10.35 25.74 -4.51
N PHE A 43 10.18 25.34 -3.25
CA PHE A 43 9.23 24.30 -2.86
C PHE A 43 7.79 24.67 -3.25
N PHE A 44 7.39 25.93 -2.99
CA PHE A 44 6.06 26.38 -3.36
C PHE A 44 5.80 26.28 -4.87
N PHE A 45 6.72 26.75 -5.69
CA PHE A 45 6.52 26.70 -7.14
C PHE A 45 6.65 25.29 -7.69
N ASN A 46 7.66 24.52 -7.29
CA ASN A 46 7.90 23.19 -7.85
C ASN A 46 6.89 22.16 -7.35
N TYR A 47 6.65 22.10 -6.04
CA TYR A 47 5.77 21.10 -5.45
C TYR A 47 4.31 21.59 -5.38
N GLN A 48 4.06 22.66 -4.63
CA GLN A 48 2.69 23.01 -4.29
C GLN A 48 1.92 23.57 -5.49
N LEU A 49 2.53 24.45 -6.27
CA LEU A 49 1.85 25.05 -7.41
C LEU A 49 1.93 24.17 -8.67
N ASN A 50 3.14 23.71 -9.05
CA ASN A 50 3.29 22.94 -10.29
C ASN A 50 2.80 21.49 -10.09
N TYR A 51 3.34 20.75 -9.12
CA TYR A 51 3.05 19.33 -8.95
C TYR A 51 1.65 19.07 -8.36
N MET A 52 1.26 19.77 -7.28
CA MET A 52 -0.01 19.54 -6.56
C MET A 52 -1.22 20.31 -7.13
N TYR A 53 -1.02 21.31 -8.00
CA TYR A 53 -2.13 22.03 -8.61
C TYR A 53 -2.11 21.99 -10.12
N PHE A 54 -1.01 22.48 -10.76
CA PHE A 54 -0.98 22.62 -12.21
C PHE A 54 -1.02 21.27 -12.93
N ARG A 55 -0.37 20.24 -12.39
CA ARG A 55 -0.46 18.86 -12.89
C ARG A 55 -1.91 18.35 -12.88
N TYR A 56 -2.63 18.54 -11.80
CA TYR A 56 -4.05 18.16 -11.70
C TYR A 56 -4.94 18.97 -12.64
N PHE A 57 -4.67 20.26 -12.79
CA PHE A 57 -5.36 21.09 -13.73
C PHE A 57 -5.18 20.57 -15.17
N MET A 58 -3.95 20.24 -15.55
CA MET A 58 -3.66 19.73 -16.90
C MET A 58 -4.21 18.32 -17.15
N TRP A 59 -4.41 17.49 -16.11
CA TRP A 59 -5.14 16.21 -16.27
C TRP A 59 -6.53 16.40 -16.86
N ASN A 60 -7.21 17.47 -16.49
CA ASN A 60 -8.56 17.76 -16.92
C ASN A 60 -8.62 18.41 -18.31
N PHE A 61 -7.55 19.09 -18.73
CA PHE A 61 -7.60 19.94 -19.93
C PHE A 61 -6.54 19.63 -21.00
N ALA A 62 -5.57 18.78 -20.73
CA ALA A 62 -4.56 18.35 -21.69
C ALA A 62 -4.56 16.84 -21.90
N GLY A 63 -4.47 16.08 -20.80
CA GLY A 63 -4.48 14.65 -20.77
C GLY A 63 -3.76 14.10 -19.52
N ARG A 64 -4.01 12.84 -19.18
CA ARG A 64 -3.48 12.14 -18.03
C ARG A 64 -2.68 10.91 -18.45
N GLN A 65 -1.50 10.72 -17.88
CA GLN A 65 -0.62 9.59 -18.22
C GLN A 65 -1.19 8.24 -17.73
N ASN A 66 -1.64 8.20 -16.49
CA ASN A 66 -2.27 7.02 -15.86
C ASN A 66 -2.93 7.40 -14.52
N ASP A 67 -3.61 6.44 -13.87
CA ASP A 67 -4.26 6.60 -12.58
C ASP A 67 -3.36 6.27 -11.37
N LEU A 68 -2.08 5.94 -11.61
CA LEU A 68 -1.14 5.65 -10.54
C LEU A 68 -0.75 6.92 -9.78
N GLN A 69 -0.65 6.82 -8.46
CA GLN A 69 -0.18 7.94 -7.66
C GLN A 69 1.25 8.32 -8.02
N GLY A 70 1.45 9.59 -8.33
CA GLY A 70 2.76 10.13 -8.72
C GLY A 70 3.64 10.45 -7.52
N ASP A 71 4.95 10.43 -7.77
CA ASP A 71 6.01 10.76 -6.82
C ASP A 71 7.01 11.79 -7.38
N GLY A 72 6.66 12.39 -8.53
CA GLY A 72 7.55 13.28 -9.28
C GLY A 72 8.42 12.58 -10.32
N GLY A 73 8.30 11.25 -10.45
CA GLY A 73 8.96 10.47 -11.50
C GLY A 73 8.25 10.56 -12.86
N ILE A 74 8.80 9.87 -13.87
CA ILE A 74 8.33 9.97 -15.26
C ILE A 74 7.25 8.95 -15.64
N THR A 75 6.94 8.00 -14.79
CA THR A 75 6.08 6.84 -15.08
C THR A 75 4.69 6.90 -14.48
N LYS A 76 4.47 7.76 -13.49
CA LYS A 76 3.24 7.75 -12.68
C LYS A 76 2.62 9.13 -12.56
N GLY A 77 1.31 9.20 -12.86
CA GLY A 77 0.46 10.34 -12.54
C GLY A 77 0.87 11.67 -13.18
N ASN A 78 1.63 11.67 -14.25
CA ASN A 78 1.96 12.90 -14.96
C ASN A 78 0.77 13.38 -15.82
N TRP A 79 0.77 14.67 -16.16
CA TRP A 79 -0.06 15.13 -17.26
C TRP A 79 0.67 14.91 -18.57
N ILE A 80 -0.08 14.76 -19.66
CA ILE A 80 0.44 14.57 -21.02
C ILE A 80 -0.29 15.48 -21.98
N SER A 81 0.39 15.88 -23.04
CA SER A 81 -0.23 16.63 -24.13
C SER A 81 -0.79 15.72 -25.23
N GLY A 82 -0.28 14.48 -25.31
CA GLY A 82 -0.53 13.56 -26.43
C GLY A 82 0.27 13.92 -27.70
N ILE A 83 1.12 14.95 -27.64
CA ILE A 83 2.00 15.34 -28.71
C ILE A 83 3.41 14.86 -28.37
N PRO A 84 3.96 13.86 -29.09
CA PRO A 84 5.21 13.19 -28.71
C PRO A 84 6.37 14.15 -28.44
N PHE A 85 6.52 15.19 -29.26
CA PHE A 85 7.57 16.18 -29.06
C PHE A 85 7.46 16.93 -27.72
N ILE A 86 6.24 17.32 -27.32
CA ILE A 86 6.00 18.02 -26.05
C ILE A 86 6.25 17.05 -24.89
N ASP A 87 5.66 15.85 -24.95
CA ASP A 87 5.71 14.88 -23.86
C ASP A 87 7.13 14.37 -23.63
N GLN A 88 7.89 14.15 -24.71
CA GLN A 88 9.26 13.66 -24.61
C GLN A 88 10.27 14.75 -24.24
N HIS A 89 10.24 15.92 -24.92
CA HIS A 89 11.32 16.92 -24.83
C HIS A 89 11.00 18.07 -23.88
N ILE A 90 9.72 18.44 -23.69
CA ILE A 90 9.33 19.54 -22.80
C ILE A 90 8.97 18.98 -21.43
N LEU A 91 8.18 17.90 -21.35
CA LEU A 91 7.79 17.26 -20.10
C LEU A 91 8.82 16.24 -19.62
N GLY A 92 9.72 15.79 -20.48
CA GLY A 92 10.78 14.86 -20.11
C GLY A 92 10.30 13.43 -19.76
N LEU A 93 9.14 13.00 -20.28
CA LEU A 93 8.51 11.72 -19.94
C LEU A 93 9.10 10.50 -20.67
N GLY A 94 10.26 10.66 -21.32
CA GLY A 94 10.89 9.60 -22.10
C GLY A 94 10.27 9.41 -23.49
N PRO A 95 10.75 8.40 -24.26
CA PRO A 95 10.25 8.10 -25.60
C PRO A 95 8.75 7.83 -25.63
N GLN A 96 8.04 8.43 -26.58
CA GLN A 96 6.58 8.29 -26.72
C GLN A 96 6.18 7.25 -27.78
N ASP A 97 7.12 6.62 -28.44
CA ASP A 97 6.94 5.45 -29.27
C ASP A 97 7.21 4.18 -28.47
N ASN A 98 6.45 3.12 -28.71
CA ASN A 98 6.58 1.84 -27.98
C ASN A 98 6.70 2.05 -26.45
N ILE A 99 5.76 2.79 -25.87
CA ILE A 99 5.69 3.06 -24.43
C ILE A 99 5.56 1.73 -23.68
N ALA A 100 6.17 1.65 -22.50
CA ALA A 100 6.08 0.47 -21.62
C ALA A 100 4.61 0.07 -21.39
N PRO A 101 4.26 -1.23 -21.53
CA PRO A 101 2.88 -1.71 -21.32
C PRO A 101 2.26 -1.26 -20.00
N ASP A 102 3.02 -1.24 -18.91
CA ASP A 102 2.53 -0.79 -17.61
C ASP A 102 2.07 0.69 -17.59
N ILE A 103 2.51 1.48 -18.57
CA ILE A 103 2.09 2.88 -18.75
C ILE A 103 1.03 2.98 -19.86
N ALA A 104 1.22 2.28 -20.99
CA ALA A 104 0.38 2.41 -22.17
C ALA A 104 -1.00 1.76 -21.97
N ASP A 105 -1.06 0.60 -21.29
CA ASP A 105 -2.27 -0.20 -21.13
C ASP A 105 -3.13 0.24 -19.92
N ASN A 106 -2.70 1.28 -19.21
CA ASN A 106 -3.46 1.81 -18.10
C ASN A 106 -4.70 2.56 -18.60
N LYS A 107 -5.91 2.14 -18.23
CA LYS A 107 -7.18 2.75 -18.67
C LYS A 107 -7.35 4.20 -18.24
N GLY A 108 -6.66 4.63 -17.17
CA GLY A 108 -6.60 6.05 -16.78
C GLY A 108 -5.67 6.91 -17.65
N ARG A 109 -5.15 6.35 -18.77
CA ARG A 109 -4.39 7.11 -19.78
C ARG A 109 -5.35 7.78 -20.75
N ASN A 110 -5.57 9.08 -20.57
CA ASN A 110 -6.49 9.88 -21.35
C ASN A 110 -5.74 10.99 -22.10
N VAL A 111 -5.98 11.11 -23.41
CA VAL A 111 -5.28 12.06 -24.28
C VAL A 111 -6.27 13.02 -24.92
N TYR A 112 -6.15 14.32 -24.62
CA TYR A 112 -7.06 15.35 -25.17
C TYR A 112 -6.37 16.29 -26.15
N PHE A 113 -5.07 16.09 -26.43
CA PHE A 113 -4.26 16.94 -27.33
C PHE A 113 -4.30 18.42 -26.94
N MET A 114 -4.42 18.71 -25.65
CA MET A 114 -4.58 20.06 -25.10
C MET A 114 -5.79 20.86 -25.70
N LEU A 115 -6.71 20.20 -26.39
CA LEU A 115 -7.83 20.87 -27.05
C LEU A 115 -8.74 21.63 -26.07
N PRO A 116 -9.16 21.07 -24.94
CA PRO A 116 -9.93 21.81 -23.94
C PRO A 116 -9.16 23.01 -23.38
N PHE A 117 -7.85 22.85 -23.13
CA PHE A 117 -6.99 23.92 -22.65
C PHE A 117 -6.90 25.10 -23.63
N ILE A 118 -6.63 24.79 -24.91
CA ILE A 118 -6.55 25.81 -25.99
C ILE A 118 -7.91 26.52 -26.13
N LEU A 119 -9.01 25.78 -26.11
CA LEU A 119 -10.35 26.35 -26.22
C LEU A 119 -10.66 27.28 -25.03
N GLY A 120 -10.22 26.91 -23.82
CA GLY A 120 -10.30 27.77 -22.64
C GLY A 120 -9.49 29.07 -22.77
N LEU A 121 -8.27 28.99 -23.30
CA LEU A 121 -7.47 30.18 -23.58
C LEU A 121 -8.15 31.11 -24.61
N ILE A 122 -8.72 30.54 -25.69
CA ILE A 122 -9.51 31.33 -26.66
C ILE A 122 -10.68 32.02 -25.94
N GLY A 123 -11.35 31.35 -24.99
CA GLY A 123 -12.43 31.91 -24.20
C GLY A 123 -11.99 33.07 -23.31
N ILE A 124 -10.83 32.96 -22.66
CA ILE A 124 -10.22 34.02 -21.86
C ILE A 124 -9.97 35.27 -22.77
N PHE A 125 -9.30 35.08 -23.91
CA PHE A 125 -9.03 36.18 -24.87
C PHE A 125 -10.31 36.76 -25.41
N TYR A 126 -11.31 35.95 -25.74
CA TYR A 126 -12.62 36.43 -26.19
C TYR A 126 -13.26 37.32 -25.12
N GLN A 127 -13.32 36.85 -23.87
CA GLN A 127 -13.95 37.61 -22.78
C GLN A 127 -13.23 38.95 -22.54
N LEU A 128 -11.90 38.98 -22.55
CA LEU A 128 -11.10 40.18 -22.39
C LEU A 128 -11.29 41.14 -23.57
N SER A 129 -11.55 40.64 -24.79
CA SER A 129 -11.80 41.47 -26.00
C SER A 129 -13.08 42.27 -25.91
N LEU A 130 -14.03 41.92 -25.04
CA LEU A 130 -15.29 42.64 -24.82
C LEU A 130 -15.14 43.92 -23.96
N LYS A 131 -13.92 44.43 -23.82
CA LYS A 131 -13.57 45.69 -23.13
C LYS A 131 -14.09 45.71 -21.66
N LYS A 132 -14.65 46.84 -21.22
CA LYS A 132 -15.05 47.07 -19.82
C LYS A 132 -16.02 46.00 -19.27
N ASN A 133 -17.01 45.60 -20.08
CA ASN A 133 -17.99 44.58 -19.63
C ASN A 133 -17.36 43.17 -19.62
N GLY A 134 -16.49 42.88 -20.58
CA GLY A 134 -15.72 41.65 -20.60
C GLY A 134 -14.77 41.55 -19.40
N PHE A 135 -14.07 42.62 -19.06
CA PHE A 135 -13.18 42.62 -17.88
C PHE A 135 -13.93 42.39 -16.56
N LYS A 136 -15.12 42.97 -16.38
CA LYS A 136 -15.94 42.72 -15.19
C LYS A 136 -16.34 41.25 -15.07
N SER A 137 -16.85 40.65 -16.14
CA SER A 137 -17.24 39.23 -16.12
C SER A 137 -16.03 38.30 -16.01
N PHE A 138 -14.89 38.65 -16.66
CA PHE A 138 -13.62 37.95 -16.48
C PHE A 138 -13.17 37.96 -15.05
N SER A 139 -13.21 39.10 -14.37
CA SER A 139 -12.79 39.18 -12.94
C SER A 139 -13.62 38.30 -12.04
N ILE A 140 -14.91 38.10 -12.31
CA ILE A 140 -15.76 37.18 -11.53
C ILE A 140 -15.31 35.74 -11.73
N VAL A 141 -15.15 35.29 -12.98
CA VAL A 141 -14.70 33.90 -13.26
C VAL A 141 -13.27 33.68 -12.78
N PHE A 142 -12.39 34.69 -12.97
CA PHE A 142 -11.02 34.62 -12.48
C PHE A 142 -10.94 34.54 -10.96
N MET A 143 -11.75 35.32 -10.23
CA MET A 143 -11.80 35.21 -8.77
C MET A 143 -12.30 33.85 -8.33
N LEU A 144 -13.31 33.29 -8.99
CA LEU A 144 -13.77 31.94 -8.72
C LEU A 144 -12.64 30.93 -8.96
N PHE A 145 -11.97 31.00 -10.12
CA PHE A 145 -10.84 30.15 -10.46
C PHE A 145 -9.70 30.27 -9.45
N PHE A 146 -9.31 31.49 -9.09
CA PHE A 146 -8.21 31.75 -8.18
C PHE A 146 -8.52 31.30 -6.74
N MET A 147 -9.71 31.66 -6.22
CA MET A 147 -10.07 31.36 -4.84
C MET A 147 -10.32 29.87 -4.58
N THR A 148 -10.83 29.14 -5.58
CA THR A 148 -11.06 27.67 -5.46
C THR A 148 -9.87 26.82 -5.97
N GLY A 149 -8.80 27.47 -6.44
CA GLY A 149 -7.58 26.83 -6.90
C GLY A 149 -6.36 27.29 -6.11
N ILE A 150 -5.68 28.31 -6.59
CA ILE A 150 -4.40 28.78 -6.04
C ILE A 150 -4.53 29.21 -4.57
N ALA A 151 -5.62 29.84 -4.18
CA ALA A 151 -5.86 30.21 -2.77
C ALA A 151 -6.00 28.97 -1.88
N ILE A 152 -6.60 27.89 -2.38
CA ILE A 152 -6.66 26.60 -1.68
C ILE A 152 -5.28 25.98 -1.52
N VAL A 153 -4.39 26.06 -2.54
CA VAL A 153 -2.99 25.63 -2.43
C VAL A 153 -2.28 26.32 -1.26
N LEU A 154 -2.46 27.64 -1.16
CA LEU A 154 -1.88 28.44 -0.07
C LEU A 154 -2.46 28.07 1.31
N TYR A 155 -3.75 27.81 1.38
CA TYR A 155 -4.44 27.46 2.61
C TYR A 155 -4.02 26.07 3.12
N LEU A 156 -4.02 25.07 2.26
CA LEU A 156 -3.73 23.69 2.64
C LEU A 156 -2.27 23.47 3.01
N ASN A 157 -1.34 24.22 2.39
CA ASN A 157 0.10 24.07 2.59
C ASN A 157 0.57 22.60 2.63
N GLN A 158 0.14 21.81 1.63
CA GLN A 158 0.31 20.36 1.59
C GLN A 158 1.78 19.95 1.70
N THR A 159 2.00 18.89 2.46
CA THR A 159 3.31 18.25 2.65
C THR A 159 3.61 17.27 1.50
N PRO A 160 4.88 16.91 1.24
CA PRO A 160 5.22 15.84 0.32
C PRO A 160 4.69 14.47 0.78
N PHE A 161 4.56 13.54 -0.16
CA PHE A 161 4.12 12.16 0.09
C PHE A 161 2.75 12.05 0.75
N GLU A 162 1.79 12.81 0.23
CA GLU A 162 0.39 12.63 0.59
C GLU A 162 -0.05 11.16 0.33
N PRO A 163 -0.91 10.59 1.18
CA PRO A 163 -1.31 9.18 1.06
C PRO A 163 -2.12 8.87 -0.20
N ARG A 164 -2.66 9.90 -0.86
CA ARG A 164 -3.42 9.81 -2.13
C ARG A 164 -3.36 11.13 -2.88
N GLU A 165 -3.72 11.10 -4.16
CA GLU A 165 -3.89 12.31 -4.97
C GLU A 165 -5.01 13.20 -4.41
N ARG A 166 -4.82 14.52 -4.44
CA ARG A 166 -5.69 15.54 -3.84
C ARG A 166 -6.36 16.44 -4.88
N ASP A 167 -6.49 16.00 -6.12
CA ASP A 167 -7.06 16.74 -7.25
C ASP A 167 -8.46 17.29 -6.97
N TYR A 168 -9.28 16.53 -6.23
CA TYR A 168 -10.63 16.94 -5.84
C TYR A 168 -10.68 18.22 -5.00
N ALA A 169 -9.60 18.59 -4.31
CA ALA A 169 -9.53 19.83 -3.53
C ALA A 169 -9.65 21.08 -4.43
N TYR A 170 -9.35 20.96 -5.72
CA TYR A 170 -9.31 22.05 -6.70
C TYR A 170 -10.44 21.99 -7.73
N ALA A 171 -11.41 21.11 -7.57
CA ALA A 171 -12.51 20.89 -8.52
C ALA A 171 -13.26 22.18 -8.88
N GLY A 172 -13.42 23.11 -7.93
CA GLY A 172 -14.04 24.41 -8.17
C GLY A 172 -13.29 25.27 -9.20
N SER A 173 -11.94 25.23 -9.22
CA SER A 173 -11.15 25.94 -10.22
C SER A 173 -11.25 25.32 -11.61
N PHE A 174 -11.35 23.98 -11.68
CA PHE A 174 -11.55 23.26 -12.93
C PHE A 174 -12.94 23.59 -13.52
N TYR A 175 -13.95 23.63 -12.67
CA TYR A 175 -15.28 24.12 -13.06
C TYR A 175 -15.23 25.56 -13.61
N ALA A 176 -14.55 26.47 -12.91
CA ALA A 176 -14.40 27.85 -13.36
C ALA A 176 -13.71 27.95 -14.73
N PHE A 177 -12.66 27.15 -14.98
CA PHE A 177 -11.98 27.10 -16.26
C PHE A 177 -12.89 26.58 -17.38
N SER A 178 -13.79 25.64 -17.07
CA SER A 178 -14.76 25.10 -18.03
C SER A 178 -15.72 26.18 -18.58
N ILE A 179 -15.98 27.27 -17.84
CA ILE A 179 -16.72 28.41 -18.30
C ILE A 179 -15.97 29.06 -19.47
N TRP A 180 -14.65 29.22 -19.37
CA TRP A 180 -13.83 29.77 -20.47
C TRP A 180 -13.76 28.81 -21.65
N VAL A 181 -13.75 27.49 -21.42
CA VAL A 181 -13.84 26.49 -22.50
C VAL A 181 -15.13 26.72 -23.32
N GLY A 182 -16.27 26.89 -22.64
CA GLY A 182 -17.53 27.23 -23.29
C GLY A 182 -17.50 28.59 -24.06
N MET A 183 -16.86 29.60 -23.45
CA MET A 183 -16.69 30.91 -24.08
C MET A 183 -15.77 30.88 -25.32
N GLY A 184 -14.87 29.89 -25.39
CA GLY A 184 -13.99 29.66 -26.55
C GLY A 184 -14.78 29.47 -27.85
N VAL A 185 -15.94 28.80 -27.76
CA VAL A 185 -16.84 28.61 -28.93
C VAL A 185 -17.29 29.96 -29.50
N ALA A 186 -17.67 30.90 -28.62
CA ALA A 186 -18.04 32.26 -29.04
C ALA A 186 -16.84 33.01 -29.64
N GLY A 187 -15.63 32.82 -29.07
CA GLY A 187 -14.40 33.38 -29.60
C GLY A 187 -14.10 32.90 -31.03
N ILE A 188 -14.22 31.61 -31.28
CA ILE A 188 -14.04 31.00 -32.61
C ILE A 188 -15.11 31.54 -33.58
N SER A 189 -16.37 31.61 -33.15
CA SER A 189 -17.46 32.15 -33.96
C SER A 189 -17.19 33.61 -34.36
N LEU A 190 -16.72 34.44 -33.42
CA LEU A 190 -16.36 35.83 -33.68
C LEU A 190 -15.19 35.94 -34.66
N PHE A 191 -14.19 35.07 -34.52
CA PHE A 191 -13.06 34.99 -35.45
C PHE A 191 -13.51 34.63 -36.86
N LEU A 192 -14.36 33.60 -37.02
CA LEU A 192 -14.89 33.14 -38.30
C LEU A 192 -15.74 34.19 -39.00
N ARG A 193 -16.45 35.06 -38.27
CA ARG A 193 -17.24 36.17 -38.84
C ARG A 193 -16.39 37.17 -39.61
N LYS A 194 -15.09 37.23 -39.42
CA LYS A 194 -14.19 38.07 -40.24
C LYS A 194 -14.08 37.55 -41.68
N TYR A 195 -14.29 36.27 -41.87
CA TYR A 195 -14.15 35.61 -43.19
C TYR A 195 -15.50 35.15 -43.76
N LEU A 196 -16.48 34.85 -42.92
CA LEU A 196 -17.80 34.36 -43.31
C LEU A 196 -18.84 35.46 -43.08
N LYS A 197 -19.47 35.92 -44.14
CA LYS A 197 -20.54 36.97 -44.09
C LYS A 197 -21.79 36.48 -43.34
N ASN A 198 -22.07 35.18 -43.43
CA ASN A 198 -23.23 34.59 -42.77
C ASN A 198 -22.88 34.25 -41.28
N THR A 199 -23.53 34.95 -40.37
CA THR A 199 -23.32 34.81 -38.92
C THR A 199 -23.79 33.45 -38.37
N VAL A 200 -24.85 32.86 -38.95
CA VAL A 200 -25.36 31.55 -38.57
C VAL A 200 -24.37 30.48 -39.01
N ALA A 201 -23.84 30.56 -40.23
CA ALA A 201 -22.82 29.65 -40.71
C ALA A 201 -21.55 29.69 -39.83
N ALA A 202 -21.08 30.89 -39.47
CA ALA A 202 -19.93 31.04 -38.58
C ALA A 202 -20.17 30.41 -37.19
N ALA A 203 -21.35 30.61 -36.60
CA ALA A 203 -21.72 30.04 -35.32
C ALA A 203 -21.86 28.50 -35.41
N SER A 204 -22.50 27.99 -36.47
CA SER A 204 -22.65 26.54 -36.66
C SER A 204 -21.31 25.84 -36.83
N ILE A 205 -20.41 26.36 -37.63
CA ILE A 205 -19.06 25.80 -37.84
C ILE A 205 -18.29 25.82 -36.52
N ALA A 206 -18.30 26.93 -35.78
CA ALA A 206 -17.64 27.03 -34.49
C ALA A 206 -18.18 26.00 -33.50
N THR A 207 -19.49 25.82 -33.42
CA THR A 207 -20.13 24.85 -32.54
C THR A 207 -19.79 23.43 -32.95
N LEU A 208 -19.91 23.07 -34.23
CA LEU A 208 -19.59 21.74 -34.74
C LEU A 208 -18.12 21.36 -34.52
N ALA A 209 -17.19 22.30 -34.73
CA ALA A 209 -15.78 22.07 -34.46
C ALA A 209 -15.51 21.91 -32.95
N SER A 210 -16.13 22.76 -32.12
CA SER A 210 -15.88 22.75 -30.67
C SER A 210 -16.54 21.56 -29.96
N ILE A 211 -17.67 21.04 -30.43
CA ILE A 211 -18.35 19.89 -29.82
C ILE A 211 -17.52 18.60 -29.94
N MET A 212 -16.60 18.53 -30.87
CA MET A 212 -15.65 17.42 -31.01
C MET A 212 -14.75 17.31 -29.77
N VAL A 213 -14.49 18.39 -29.04
CA VAL A 213 -13.67 18.39 -27.82
C VAL A 213 -14.34 17.59 -26.70
N PRO A 214 -15.56 17.92 -26.25
CA PRO A 214 -16.22 17.10 -25.23
C PRO A 214 -16.54 15.67 -25.70
N LEU A 215 -16.79 15.46 -27.00
CA LEU A 215 -16.99 14.10 -27.53
C LEU A 215 -15.71 13.26 -27.44
N GLN A 216 -14.56 13.83 -27.77
CA GLN A 216 -13.27 13.15 -27.60
C GLN A 216 -13.00 12.86 -26.13
N MET A 217 -13.21 13.83 -25.24
CA MET A 217 -13.05 13.62 -23.81
C MET A 217 -13.96 12.51 -23.30
N ALA A 218 -15.23 12.48 -23.74
CA ALA A 218 -16.15 11.41 -23.39
C ALA A 218 -15.67 10.04 -23.87
N ALA A 219 -15.17 9.95 -25.12
CA ALA A 219 -14.66 8.70 -25.68
C ALA A 219 -13.39 8.20 -24.97
N GLN A 220 -12.51 9.12 -24.57
CA GLN A 220 -11.28 8.75 -23.84
C GLN A 220 -11.53 8.34 -22.39
N ASN A 221 -12.51 8.97 -21.73
CA ASN A 221 -12.76 8.73 -20.30
C ASN A 221 -13.85 7.68 -20.05
N TRP A 222 -14.51 7.15 -21.08
CA TRP A 222 -15.65 6.26 -20.87
C TRP A 222 -15.26 5.00 -20.10
N ASP A 223 -14.15 4.38 -20.48
CA ASP A 223 -13.71 3.11 -19.95
C ASP A 223 -13.22 3.20 -18.48
N ASP A 224 -12.64 4.33 -18.06
CA ASP A 224 -12.19 4.52 -16.67
C ASP A 224 -13.25 5.22 -15.78
N HIS A 225 -14.34 5.74 -16.36
CA HIS A 225 -15.45 6.34 -15.62
C HIS A 225 -16.71 5.45 -15.56
N ASP A 226 -16.81 4.41 -16.37
CA ASP A 226 -17.89 3.45 -16.26
C ASP A 226 -17.83 2.72 -14.93
N ARG A 227 -18.89 2.87 -14.13
CA ARG A 227 -19.05 2.25 -12.81
C ARG A 227 -19.97 1.03 -12.84
N SER A 228 -20.52 0.69 -14.01
CA SER A 228 -21.38 -0.48 -14.16
C SER A 228 -20.62 -1.77 -13.85
N GLY A 229 -21.23 -2.66 -13.11
CA GLY A 229 -20.62 -3.93 -12.74
C GLY A 229 -19.52 -3.89 -11.68
N ARG A 230 -19.12 -2.72 -11.17
CA ARG A 230 -18.06 -2.53 -10.15
C ARG A 230 -18.59 -2.78 -8.74
N TYR A 231 -18.38 -3.98 -8.23
CA TYR A 231 -18.81 -4.36 -6.87
C TYR A 231 -17.65 -4.70 -5.93
N MET A 232 -16.40 -4.32 -6.28
CA MET A 232 -15.22 -4.75 -5.54
C MET A 232 -15.27 -4.41 -4.04
N ALA A 233 -15.66 -3.20 -3.66
CA ALA A 233 -15.74 -2.79 -2.25
C ALA A 233 -16.78 -3.62 -1.48
N ARG A 234 -17.98 -3.81 -2.06
CA ARG A 234 -19.06 -4.62 -1.48
C ARG A 234 -18.63 -6.09 -1.33
N ASP A 235 -18.12 -6.67 -2.41
CA ASP A 235 -17.78 -8.08 -2.46
C ASP A 235 -16.55 -8.40 -1.59
N ALA A 236 -15.58 -7.50 -1.50
CA ALA A 236 -14.47 -7.61 -0.55
C ALA A 236 -14.95 -7.58 0.91
N GLY A 237 -15.89 -6.69 1.23
CA GLY A 237 -16.53 -6.68 2.54
C GLY A 237 -17.28 -7.99 2.84
N MET A 238 -18.00 -8.54 1.84
CA MET A 238 -18.63 -9.85 1.99
C MET A 238 -17.61 -10.97 2.23
N ASN A 239 -16.47 -10.94 1.54
CA ASN A 239 -15.40 -11.92 1.73
C ASN A 239 -14.79 -11.84 3.13
N TYR A 240 -14.61 -10.63 3.67
CA TYR A 240 -14.22 -10.45 5.07
C TYR A 240 -15.24 -11.10 6.03
N LEU A 241 -16.52 -10.77 5.90
CA LEU A 241 -17.57 -11.29 6.80
C LEU A 241 -17.78 -12.79 6.64
N ASN A 242 -17.61 -13.35 5.43
CA ASN A 242 -17.64 -14.80 5.19
C ASN A 242 -16.42 -15.53 5.80
N SER A 243 -15.31 -14.83 5.98
CA SER A 243 -14.12 -15.37 6.63
C SER A 243 -14.23 -15.39 8.17
N VAL A 244 -15.24 -14.73 8.71
CA VAL A 244 -15.47 -14.62 10.17
C VAL A 244 -16.49 -15.64 10.63
N GLY A 245 -16.16 -16.38 11.66
CA GLY A 245 -17.06 -17.35 12.31
C GLY A 245 -18.27 -16.67 12.97
N PRO A 246 -19.29 -17.44 13.37
CA PRO A 246 -20.49 -16.89 14.02
C PRO A 246 -20.18 -16.05 15.26
N ASN A 247 -20.92 -14.94 15.43
CA ASN A 247 -20.73 -13.95 16.51
C ASN A 247 -19.30 -13.42 16.64
N GLY A 248 -18.50 -13.52 15.57
CA GLY A 248 -17.07 -13.14 15.59
C GLY A 248 -16.85 -11.63 15.61
N ILE A 249 -15.67 -11.25 16.09
CA ILE A 249 -15.19 -9.88 16.11
C ILE A 249 -14.14 -9.75 15.01
N ILE A 250 -14.30 -8.80 14.08
CA ILE A 250 -13.29 -8.49 13.08
C ILE A 250 -12.75 -7.08 13.30
N PHE A 251 -11.45 -7.00 13.57
CA PHE A 251 -10.72 -5.74 13.60
C PHE A 251 -10.34 -5.31 12.20
N CYS A 252 -10.66 -4.05 11.88
CA CYS A 252 -10.24 -3.34 10.67
C CYS A 252 -9.57 -2.02 11.08
N ASN A 253 -8.87 -1.34 10.18
CA ASN A 253 -8.11 -0.15 10.58
C ASN A 253 -8.41 1.10 9.75
N GLY A 254 -8.67 0.99 8.46
CA GLY A 254 -8.91 2.12 7.58
C GLY A 254 -10.36 2.26 7.14
N ASP A 255 -10.71 3.39 6.56
CA ASP A 255 -12.02 3.67 5.99
C ASP A 255 -12.38 2.67 4.89
N ASN A 256 -11.39 2.31 4.06
CA ASN A 256 -11.56 1.39 2.93
C ASN A 256 -12.01 -0.02 3.36
N ASP A 257 -11.62 -0.46 4.56
CA ASP A 257 -12.06 -1.75 5.10
C ASP A 257 -13.36 -1.61 5.88
N THR A 258 -13.48 -0.54 6.67
CA THR A 258 -14.56 -0.35 7.63
C THR A 258 -15.89 -0.01 6.95
N PHE A 259 -15.90 0.91 5.99
CA PHE A 259 -17.15 1.36 5.38
C PHE A 259 -17.86 0.30 4.54
N PRO A 260 -17.18 -0.56 3.79
CA PRO A 260 -17.84 -1.72 3.17
C PRO A 260 -18.49 -2.68 4.17
N LEU A 261 -17.86 -2.91 5.34
CA LEU A 261 -18.45 -3.75 6.40
C LEU A 261 -19.68 -3.10 7.02
N TRP A 262 -19.62 -1.79 7.31
CA TRP A 262 -20.79 -1.06 7.79
C TRP A 262 -21.93 -1.03 6.77
N TYR A 263 -21.61 -0.80 5.49
CA TYR A 263 -22.63 -0.88 4.41
C TYR A 263 -23.33 -2.23 4.41
N LEU A 264 -22.59 -3.31 4.54
CA LEU A 264 -23.16 -4.66 4.56
C LEU A 264 -24.02 -4.92 5.79
N HIS A 265 -23.62 -4.46 6.97
CA HIS A 265 -24.41 -4.60 8.19
C HIS A 265 -25.66 -3.73 8.14
N GLU A 266 -25.50 -2.42 7.82
CA GLU A 266 -26.55 -1.42 7.99
C GLU A 266 -27.53 -1.36 6.81
N VAL A 267 -27.07 -1.67 5.59
CA VAL A 267 -27.90 -1.54 4.36
C VAL A 267 -28.36 -2.89 3.83
N GLU A 268 -27.46 -3.88 3.79
CA GLU A 268 -27.81 -5.21 3.26
C GLU A 268 -28.25 -6.20 4.35
N GLY A 269 -28.08 -5.90 5.63
CA GLY A 269 -28.40 -6.81 6.73
C GLY A 269 -27.58 -8.10 6.68
N PHE A 270 -26.35 -8.03 6.13
CA PHE A 270 -25.51 -9.19 5.91
C PHE A 270 -24.60 -9.45 7.10
N ARG A 271 -24.65 -10.67 7.66
CA ARG A 271 -23.82 -11.12 8.80
C ARG A 271 -23.86 -10.16 9.99
N THR A 272 -25.05 -9.68 10.35
CA THR A 272 -25.31 -8.81 11.51
C THR A 272 -25.03 -9.48 12.85
N ASP A 273 -24.73 -10.78 12.84
CA ASP A 273 -24.18 -11.54 13.96
C ASP A 273 -22.73 -11.17 14.27
N THR A 274 -21.98 -10.60 13.31
CA THR A 274 -20.56 -10.26 13.47
C THR A 274 -20.36 -8.81 13.92
N ARG A 275 -19.20 -8.51 14.52
CA ARG A 275 -18.87 -7.16 14.99
C ARG A 275 -17.65 -6.61 14.28
N ALA A 276 -17.84 -5.67 13.37
CA ALA A 276 -16.77 -4.91 12.77
C ALA A 276 -16.30 -3.81 13.74
N CYS A 277 -15.01 -3.82 14.07
CA CYS A 277 -14.40 -2.89 15.02
C CYS A 277 -13.20 -2.19 14.37
N ASN A 278 -13.32 -0.89 14.15
CA ASN A 278 -12.23 -0.07 13.62
C ASN A 278 -11.22 0.26 14.72
N MET A 279 -9.96 -0.15 14.55
CA MET A 279 -8.89 0.07 15.51
C MET A 279 -8.54 1.56 15.70
N SER A 280 -8.59 2.35 14.64
CA SER A 280 -8.33 3.80 14.73
C SER A 280 -9.41 4.51 15.54
N TYR A 281 -10.69 4.16 15.34
CA TYR A 281 -11.79 4.76 16.11
C TYR A 281 -11.84 4.24 17.54
N LEU A 282 -11.38 3.01 17.80
CA LEU A 282 -11.30 2.46 19.15
C LEU A 282 -10.34 3.27 20.07
N GLN A 283 -9.52 4.15 19.50
CA GLN A 283 -8.75 5.16 20.23
C GLN A 283 -9.64 6.23 20.89
N THR A 284 -10.87 6.41 20.42
CA THR A 284 -11.82 7.40 20.94
C THR A 284 -12.82 6.78 21.93
N GLU A 285 -13.20 7.53 22.94
CA GLU A 285 -14.13 7.06 23.97
C GLU A 285 -15.54 6.79 23.45
N TRP A 286 -16.03 7.65 22.55
CA TRP A 286 -17.36 7.51 21.98
C TRP A 286 -17.53 6.20 21.19
N TYR A 287 -16.45 5.74 20.52
CA TYR A 287 -16.51 4.50 19.78
C TYR A 287 -16.46 3.28 20.70
N VAL A 288 -15.69 3.34 21.80
CA VAL A 288 -15.76 2.32 22.85
C VAL A 288 -17.17 2.25 23.42
N ASP A 289 -17.83 3.41 23.69
CA ASP A 289 -19.23 3.50 24.15
C ASP A 289 -20.21 2.78 23.19
N GLN A 290 -19.96 2.83 21.88
CA GLN A 290 -20.75 2.08 20.89
C GLN A 290 -20.44 0.59 20.92
N MET A 291 -19.17 0.23 21.01
CA MET A 291 -18.75 -1.16 20.94
C MET A 291 -19.17 -2.02 22.13
N VAL A 292 -19.36 -1.43 23.31
CA VAL A 292 -19.87 -2.11 24.51
C VAL A 292 -21.40 -2.22 24.57
N ARG A 293 -22.09 -1.89 23.47
CA ARG A 293 -23.54 -2.08 23.32
C ARG A 293 -23.82 -3.18 22.32
N GLN A 294 -24.96 -3.86 22.49
CA GLN A 294 -25.45 -4.79 21.47
C GLN A 294 -25.76 -4.04 20.17
N ALA A 295 -25.46 -4.66 19.02
CA ALA A 295 -25.87 -4.18 17.72
C ALA A 295 -26.39 -5.38 16.92
N TYR A 296 -27.66 -5.31 16.54
CA TYR A 296 -28.38 -6.43 15.90
C TYR A 296 -28.24 -7.73 16.73
N GLU A 297 -27.85 -8.84 16.10
CA GLU A 297 -27.57 -10.11 16.79
C GLU A 297 -26.18 -10.18 17.42
N SER A 298 -25.29 -9.21 17.08
CA SER A 298 -23.94 -9.19 17.61
C SER A 298 -23.91 -8.74 19.05
N GLN A 299 -23.30 -9.54 19.91
CA GLN A 299 -23.11 -9.21 21.32
C GLN A 299 -22.17 -8.00 21.50
N PRO A 300 -22.26 -7.28 22.63
CA PRO A 300 -21.27 -6.27 23.01
C PRO A 300 -19.85 -6.80 22.94
N LEU A 301 -18.88 -5.95 22.64
CA LEU A 301 -17.49 -6.33 22.79
C LEU A 301 -17.18 -6.63 24.27
N PRO A 302 -16.40 -7.68 24.57
CA PRO A 302 -16.11 -8.08 25.95
C PRO A 302 -15.09 -7.16 26.62
N ILE A 303 -15.47 -5.89 26.79
CA ILE A 303 -14.71 -4.85 27.48
C ILE A 303 -15.41 -4.61 28.83
N ARG A 304 -14.75 -5.01 29.92
CA ARG A 304 -15.27 -4.87 31.30
C ARG A 304 -14.83 -3.58 32.00
N TRP A 305 -14.00 -2.77 31.36
CA TRP A 305 -13.60 -1.48 31.91
C TRP A 305 -14.81 -0.55 32.03
N PRO A 306 -15.02 0.10 33.20
CA PRO A 306 -16.09 1.08 33.35
C PRO A 306 -15.78 2.34 32.51
N ARG A 307 -16.83 3.02 32.03
CA ARG A 307 -16.70 4.24 31.22
C ARG A 307 -15.79 5.29 31.89
N ALA A 308 -15.94 5.47 33.19
CA ALA A 308 -15.12 6.40 33.97
C ALA A 308 -13.61 6.08 33.89
N ARG A 309 -13.24 4.84 33.54
CA ARG A 309 -11.84 4.47 33.37
C ARG A 309 -11.36 4.66 31.94
N TYR A 310 -12.00 4.05 30.94
CA TYR A 310 -11.52 4.15 29.55
C TYR A 310 -11.72 5.54 28.95
N ALA A 311 -12.66 6.33 29.41
CA ALA A 311 -12.88 7.71 28.96
C ALA A 311 -11.99 8.74 29.68
N SER A 312 -11.26 8.34 30.73
CA SER A 312 -10.31 9.22 31.41
C SER A 312 -8.98 9.34 30.64
N ASP A 313 -8.20 10.36 30.96
CA ASP A 313 -6.82 10.50 30.45
C ASP A 313 -5.99 9.27 30.79
N LYS A 314 -6.14 8.73 32.00
CA LYS A 314 -5.48 7.50 32.46
C LYS A 314 -5.96 6.21 31.79
N GLY A 315 -7.01 6.26 31.03
CA GLY A 315 -7.50 5.18 30.15
C GLY A 315 -7.10 5.35 28.69
N SER A 316 -6.43 6.45 28.35
CA SER A 316 -6.02 6.74 26.97
C SER A 316 -4.75 6.00 26.55
N HIS A 317 -3.88 5.67 27.49
CA HIS A 317 -2.61 4.97 27.28
C HIS A 317 -2.07 4.35 28.57
N ALA A 318 -1.05 3.49 28.42
CA ALA A 318 -0.23 2.98 29.51
C ALA A 318 1.23 2.90 29.07
N TYR A 319 2.15 3.28 29.94
CA TYR A 319 3.59 3.16 29.68
C TYR A 319 4.06 1.72 29.90
N VAL A 320 4.90 1.22 28.99
CA VAL A 320 5.54 -0.09 29.14
C VAL A 320 6.93 0.12 29.72
N LEU A 321 7.13 -0.36 30.95
CA LEU A 321 8.41 -0.29 31.63
C LEU A 321 8.91 -1.70 31.93
N THR A 322 10.02 -2.09 31.32
CA THR A 322 10.66 -3.36 31.61
C THR A 322 11.68 -3.18 32.74
N ARG A 323 11.93 -4.25 33.51
CA ARG A 323 12.99 -4.28 34.51
C ARG A 323 14.32 -3.80 33.91
N LYS A 324 14.70 -4.37 32.78
CA LYS A 324 15.92 -4.00 32.05
C LYS A 324 15.95 -2.50 31.69
N GLY A 325 14.84 -1.95 31.24
CA GLY A 325 14.73 -0.52 30.89
C GLY A 325 14.95 0.39 32.12
N ILE A 326 14.30 0.03 33.26
CA ILE A 326 14.51 0.77 34.52
C ILE A 326 15.96 0.69 34.95
N GLU A 327 16.55 -0.50 34.98
CA GLU A 327 17.95 -0.70 35.39
C GLU A 327 18.94 0.08 34.51
N GLN A 328 18.71 0.16 33.21
CA GLN A 328 19.50 0.98 32.30
C GLN A 328 19.41 2.48 32.63
N ILE A 329 18.22 2.99 32.94
CA ILE A 329 18.04 4.40 33.35
C ILE A 329 18.75 4.66 34.67
N LEU A 330 18.65 3.75 35.64
CA LEU A 330 19.34 3.88 36.92
C LEU A 330 20.87 3.86 36.74
N GLN A 331 21.38 2.99 35.88
CA GLN A 331 22.80 2.92 35.54
C GLN A 331 23.31 4.20 34.87
N GLN A 332 22.55 4.75 33.92
CA GLN A 332 22.88 6.02 33.26
C GLN A 332 22.93 7.18 34.24
N ASN A 333 22.15 7.13 35.32
CA ASN A 333 22.16 8.10 36.39
C ASN A 333 23.17 7.80 37.50
N ASN A 334 24.08 6.82 37.28
CA ASN A 334 25.14 6.40 38.24
C ASN A 334 24.57 5.88 39.57
N ILE A 335 23.38 5.32 39.59
CA ILE A 335 22.78 4.68 40.78
C ILE A 335 23.42 3.28 40.97
N PRO A 336 24.00 2.96 42.13
CA PRO A 336 24.61 1.65 42.38
C PRO A 336 23.52 0.55 42.48
N GLN A 337 23.82 -0.62 41.91
CA GLN A 337 22.88 -1.76 41.83
C GLN A 337 22.25 -2.19 43.18
N PRO A 338 22.96 -2.19 44.33
CA PRO A 338 22.33 -2.52 45.60
C PRO A 338 21.17 -1.59 46.01
N SER A 339 21.13 -0.37 45.45
CA SER A 339 20.10 0.63 45.75
C SER A 339 18.86 0.52 44.86
N TYR A 340 18.85 -0.36 43.87
CA TYR A 340 17.74 -0.45 42.89
C TYR A 340 16.38 -0.71 43.52
N GLY A 341 16.32 -1.54 44.58
CA GLY A 341 15.08 -1.81 45.32
C GLY A 341 14.41 -0.59 45.96
N MET A 342 15.16 0.54 46.10
CA MET A 342 14.60 1.79 46.57
C MET A 342 13.79 2.53 45.48
N TYR A 343 14.06 2.21 44.19
CA TYR A 343 13.49 2.90 43.03
C TYR A 343 12.33 2.15 42.39
N TYR A 344 12.28 0.80 42.50
CA TYR A 344 11.17 0.01 41.99
C TYR A 344 10.99 -1.29 42.75
N ASP A 345 9.80 -1.85 42.73
CA ASP A 345 9.51 -3.18 43.28
C ASP A 345 9.93 -4.26 42.28
N GLN A 346 11.02 -4.97 42.59
CA GLN A 346 11.55 -6.05 41.75
C GLN A 346 10.56 -7.23 41.56
N ASN A 347 9.60 -7.41 42.46
CA ASN A 347 8.59 -8.44 42.35
C ASN A 347 7.45 -8.03 41.37
N ALA A 348 7.22 -6.75 41.21
CA ALA A 348 6.24 -6.24 40.24
C ALA A 348 6.77 -6.26 38.80
N PHE A 349 8.07 -5.98 38.61
CA PHE A 349 8.73 -5.93 37.31
C PHE A 349 9.46 -7.23 36.98
N ARG A 350 8.73 -8.17 36.40
CA ARG A 350 9.24 -9.49 36.00
C ARG A 350 9.44 -9.59 34.50
N ASP A 351 10.25 -10.55 34.04
CA ASP A 351 10.46 -10.80 32.62
C ASP A 351 9.19 -11.21 31.90
N THR A 352 8.30 -11.93 32.60
CA THR A 352 6.98 -12.33 32.08
C THR A 352 5.91 -12.07 33.16
N ILE A 353 4.85 -11.39 32.78
CA ILE A 353 3.77 -10.94 33.68
C ILE A 353 2.40 -11.44 33.21
N SER A 354 1.47 -11.66 34.16
CA SER A 354 0.11 -12.04 33.81
C SER A 354 -0.64 -10.90 33.14
N LEU A 355 -1.13 -11.13 31.93
CA LEU A 355 -1.97 -10.16 31.22
C LEU A 355 -3.25 -9.88 32.00
N LYS A 356 -3.91 -10.93 32.50
CA LYS A 356 -5.15 -10.80 33.29
C LYS A 356 -4.95 -9.91 34.52
N GLN A 357 -3.90 -10.15 35.28
CA GLN A 357 -3.59 -9.33 36.48
C GLN A 357 -3.22 -7.89 36.08
N THR A 358 -2.49 -7.72 34.99
CA THR A 358 -2.11 -6.39 34.49
C THR A 358 -3.34 -5.58 34.07
N MET A 359 -4.28 -6.18 33.33
CA MET A 359 -5.52 -5.50 32.91
C MET A 359 -6.41 -5.17 34.10
N GLU A 360 -6.50 -6.07 35.10
CA GLU A 360 -7.22 -5.81 36.35
C GLU A 360 -6.60 -4.66 37.15
N ASN A 361 -5.29 -4.61 37.27
CA ASN A 361 -4.59 -3.52 37.93
C ASN A 361 -4.83 -2.17 37.23
N LEU A 362 -4.73 -2.17 35.88
CA LEU A 362 -5.02 -0.98 35.09
C LEU A 362 -6.49 -0.55 35.25
N ARG A 363 -7.43 -1.48 35.26
CA ARG A 363 -8.85 -1.24 35.44
C ARG A 363 -9.18 -0.62 36.79
N THR A 364 -8.59 -1.14 37.86
CA THR A 364 -8.85 -0.70 39.25
C THR A 364 -7.99 0.48 39.71
N GLY A 365 -6.97 0.85 38.93
CA GLY A 365 -6.01 1.89 39.30
C GLY A 365 -4.89 1.42 40.25
N ASN A 366 -4.78 0.11 40.51
CA ASN A 366 -3.71 -0.49 41.30
C ASN A 366 -2.45 -0.74 40.45
N ASN A 367 -1.92 0.31 39.88
CA ASN A 367 -0.75 0.17 38.98
C ASN A 367 0.53 -0.05 39.78
N ALA A 368 1.44 -0.85 39.18
CA ALA A 368 2.83 -0.89 39.63
C ALA A 368 3.48 0.45 39.32
N THR A 369 3.74 1.27 40.33
CA THR A 369 4.43 2.56 40.16
C THR A 369 5.88 2.40 40.52
N PRO A 370 6.82 2.87 39.67
CA PRO A 370 8.22 3.01 40.08
C PRO A 370 8.30 4.12 41.15
N LYS A 371 9.13 3.88 42.16
CA LYS A 371 9.47 4.88 43.17
C LYS A 371 10.42 5.90 42.55
N ASN A 372 10.65 7.07 43.25
CA ASN A 372 11.67 8.01 42.79
C ASN A 372 12.90 7.31 42.14
N PRO A 373 13.42 7.78 40.98
CA PRO A 373 13.39 9.14 40.43
C PRO A 373 12.53 9.31 39.15
N PHE A 374 11.37 8.70 39.03
CA PHE A 374 10.52 8.84 37.86
C PHE A 374 9.31 9.75 38.11
N PRO A 375 9.49 11.03 38.54
CA PRO A 375 8.39 11.90 38.86
C PRO A 375 7.45 12.17 37.67
N ALA A 376 7.96 12.05 36.43
CA ALA A 376 7.16 12.18 35.22
C ALA A 376 6.16 11.03 35.01
N LEU A 377 6.35 9.89 35.70
CA LEU A 377 5.49 8.72 35.64
C LEU A 377 4.69 8.49 36.93
N ASP A 378 4.78 9.43 37.86
CA ASP A 378 4.02 9.35 39.11
C ASP A 378 2.52 9.40 38.78
N ASN A 379 1.80 8.39 39.26
CA ASN A 379 0.37 8.18 38.99
C ASN A 379 0.00 7.84 37.51
N GLU A 380 0.96 7.61 36.62
CA GLU A 380 0.66 7.14 35.27
C GLU A 380 0.34 5.63 35.24
N PRO A 381 -0.51 5.16 34.30
CA PRO A 381 -0.76 3.74 34.08
C PRO A 381 0.51 3.06 33.55
N ILE A 382 0.93 1.97 34.22
CA ILE A 382 2.16 1.24 33.87
C ILE A 382 1.87 -0.22 33.66
N ILE A 383 2.40 -0.76 32.56
CA ILE A 383 2.54 -2.19 32.28
C ILE A 383 3.98 -2.58 32.66
N PRO A 384 4.19 -3.39 33.71
CA PRO A 384 5.52 -3.61 34.28
C PRO A 384 6.31 -4.72 33.56
N GLY A 385 6.23 -4.77 32.24
CA GLY A 385 6.93 -5.72 31.37
C GLY A 385 6.37 -5.72 29.96
N ASN A 386 7.12 -6.24 29.00
CA ASN A 386 6.71 -6.31 27.59
C ASN A 386 6.30 -7.72 27.15
N LEU A 387 6.58 -8.76 27.93
CA LEU A 387 6.10 -10.12 27.70
C LEU A 387 4.98 -10.44 28.68
N LEU A 388 3.76 -10.55 28.14
CA LEU A 388 2.59 -10.89 28.93
C LEU A 388 2.12 -12.32 28.60
N TYR A 389 1.45 -12.96 29.54
CA TYR A 389 0.88 -14.28 29.31
C TYR A 389 -0.58 -14.35 29.78
N LEU A 390 -1.35 -15.20 29.08
CA LEU A 390 -2.65 -15.70 29.52
C LEU A 390 -2.53 -17.18 29.83
N ASP A 391 -2.92 -17.61 31.04
CA ASP A 391 -3.09 -19.02 31.35
C ASP A 391 -4.36 -19.53 30.68
N VAL A 392 -4.26 -20.61 29.92
CA VAL A 392 -5.34 -21.18 29.11
C VAL A 392 -5.79 -22.49 29.68
N ASP A 393 -7.09 -22.63 29.95
CA ASP A 393 -7.67 -23.92 30.37
C ASP A 393 -7.79 -24.86 29.17
N THR A 394 -6.78 -25.66 28.95
CA THR A 394 -6.68 -26.55 27.79
C THR A 394 -7.78 -27.60 27.71
N SER A 395 -8.50 -27.86 28.81
CA SER A 395 -9.59 -28.85 28.86
C SER A 395 -10.91 -28.30 28.33
N LYS A 396 -11.06 -26.96 28.25
CA LYS A 396 -12.31 -26.30 27.88
C LYS A 396 -12.26 -25.68 26.47
N VAL A 397 -11.08 -25.52 25.89
CA VAL A 397 -10.90 -24.95 24.56
C VAL A 397 -11.11 -26.03 23.50
N ASP A 398 -11.90 -25.72 22.45
CA ASP A 398 -12.08 -26.58 21.28
C ASP A 398 -10.91 -26.39 20.28
N TRP A 399 -9.83 -27.13 20.53
CA TRP A 399 -8.60 -27.07 19.75
C TRP A 399 -8.77 -27.49 18.28
N LYS A 400 -9.72 -28.39 17.99
CA LYS A 400 -10.02 -28.80 16.64
C LYS A 400 -10.64 -27.64 15.83
N LYS A 401 -11.61 -26.95 16.44
CA LYS A 401 -12.23 -25.76 15.84
C LYS A 401 -11.22 -24.62 15.64
N LEU A 402 -10.21 -24.54 16.52
CA LEU A 402 -9.15 -23.52 16.45
C LEU A 402 -7.98 -23.90 15.50
N ASN A 403 -7.97 -25.10 14.94
CA ASN A 403 -6.86 -25.60 14.08
C ASN A 403 -5.47 -25.34 14.72
N SER A 404 -5.34 -25.66 16.01
CA SER A 404 -4.10 -25.39 16.76
C SER A 404 -3.81 -26.48 17.79
N LYS A 405 -2.51 -26.63 18.12
CA LYS A 405 -2.07 -27.51 19.20
C LYS A 405 -2.32 -26.85 20.56
N PRO A 406 -2.78 -27.61 21.57
CA PRO A 406 -2.98 -27.08 22.91
C PRO A 406 -1.71 -26.48 23.51
N LYS A 407 -1.84 -25.30 24.12
CA LYS A 407 -0.83 -24.68 24.99
C LYS A 407 -1.49 -24.16 26.24
N SER A 408 -0.86 -24.42 27.39
CA SER A 408 -1.33 -23.95 28.71
C SER A 408 -1.11 -22.45 28.92
N ARG A 409 -0.33 -21.81 28.03
CA ARG A 409 -0.07 -20.36 28.03
C ARG A 409 -0.02 -19.78 26.62
N MET A 410 -0.74 -18.68 26.43
CA MET A 410 -0.58 -17.80 25.28
C MET A 410 0.35 -16.66 25.67
N ILE A 411 1.34 -16.34 24.82
CA ILE A 411 2.25 -15.20 25.02
C ILE A 411 1.78 -14.03 24.16
N VAL A 412 1.70 -12.87 24.79
CA VAL A 412 1.44 -11.59 24.15
C VAL A 412 2.69 -10.73 24.30
N ASN A 413 3.32 -10.38 23.18
CA ASN A 413 4.60 -9.68 23.16
C ASN A 413 4.44 -8.24 22.67
N LEU A 414 4.61 -7.27 23.56
CA LEU A 414 4.53 -5.84 23.21
C LEU A 414 5.79 -5.33 22.50
N GLY A 415 6.80 -6.17 22.30
CA GLY A 415 8.05 -5.81 21.62
C GLY A 415 8.81 -4.72 22.36
N ASN A 416 9.26 -3.71 21.60
CA ASN A 416 9.97 -2.55 22.11
C ASN A 416 9.05 -1.33 22.32
N SER A 417 7.73 -1.53 22.36
CA SER A 417 6.79 -0.44 22.59
C SER A 417 7.01 0.19 23.95
N SER A 418 7.19 1.50 24.02
CA SER A 418 7.27 2.27 25.26
C SER A 418 5.89 2.70 25.78
N VAL A 419 4.89 2.71 24.91
CA VAL A 419 3.51 3.14 25.21
C VAL A 419 2.52 2.22 24.50
N VAL A 420 1.47 1.82 25.19
CA VAL A 420 0.30 1.11 24.66
C VAL A 420 -0.89 2.06 24.72
N TYR A 421 -1.50 2.34 23.58
CA TYR A 421 -2.61 3.27 23.49
C TYR A 421 -3.98 2.60 23.72
N ARG A 422 -5.06 3.39 23.89
CA ARG A 422 -6.41 2.91 24.23
C ARG A 422 -6.89 1.76 23.36
N HIS A 423 -6.75 1.84 22.05
CA HIS A 423 -7.18 0.76 21.14
C HIS A 423 -6.48 -0.57 21.43
N GLN A 424 -5.18 -0.53 21.74
CA GLN A 424 -4.41 -1.72 22.12
C GLN A 424 -4.78 -2.19 23.55
N LEU A 425 -5.02 -1.25 24.48
CA LEU A 425 -5.51 -1.61 25.84
C LEU A 425 -6.86 -2.33 25.75
N MET A 426 -7.78 -1.84 24.91
CA MET A 426 -9.07 -2.49 24.71
C MET A 426 -8.92 -3.87 24.04
N LEU A 427 -7.99 -4.03 23.08
CA LEU A 427 -7.67 -5.33 22.52
C LEU A 427 -7.15 -6.31 23.60
N LEU A 428 -6.20 -5.89 24.43
CA LEU A 428 -5.65 -6.70 25.53
C LEU A 428 -6.73 -7.08 26.54
N GLU A 429 -7.61 -6.15 26.89
CA GLU A 429 -8.77 -6.40 27.76
C GLU A 429 -9.72 -7.43 27.13
N MET A 430 -10.06 -7.29 25.85
CA MET A 430 -10.90 -8.26 25.15
C MET A 430 -10.28 -9.65 25.11
N LEU A 431 -8.99 -9.77 24.80
CA LEU A 431 -8.30 -11.07 24.79
C LEU A 431 -8.35 -11.75 26.18
N THR A 432 -8.22 -10.95 27.25
CA THR A 432 -8.34 -11.48 28.63
C THR A 432 -9.74 -12.04 28.88
N ASN A 433 -10.77 -11.31 28.50
CA ASN A 433 -12.16 -11.73 28.74
C ASN A 433 -12.60 -12.87 27.83
N ILE A 434 -12.12 -12.93 26.58
CA ILE A 434 -12.33 -14.06 25.65
C ILE A 434 -11.64 -15.32 26.15
N ASN A 435 -10.46 -15.19 26.76
CA ASN A 435 -9.79 -16.32 27.40
C ASN A 435 -10.59 -16.84 28.62
N ASP A 436 -11.19 -15.96 29.43
CA ASP A 436 -12.08 -16.35 30.52
C ASP A 436 -13.35 -17.08 30.00
N ASP A 437 -13.80 -16.76 28.79
CA ASP A 437 -14.92 -17.40 28.10
C ASP A 437 -14.47 -18.56 27.19
N ASN A 438 -13.29 -19.13 27.43
CA ASN A 438 -12.71 -20.32 26.78
C ASN A 438 -12.63 -20.23 25.24
N TRP A 439 -12.45 -19.02 24.68
CA TRP A 439 -12.30 -18.75 23.25
C TRP A 439 -13.53 -19.14 22.40
N GLU A 440 -14.73 -19.15 23.00
CA GLU A 440 -15.97 -19.45 22.29
C GLU A 440 -16.27 -18.41 21.19
N ARG A 441 -16.05 -17.12 21.51
CA ARG A 441 -16.22 -16.02 20.58
C ARG A 441 -14.94 -15.76 19.79
N PRO A 442 -14.92 -15.96 18.46
CA PRO A 442 -13.70 -15.82 17.67
C PRO A 442 -13.34 -14.34 17.41
N VAL A 443 -12.04 -14.08 17.35
CA VAL A 443 -11.45 -12.76 17.08
C VAL A 443 -10.60 -12.84 15.83
N TYR A 444 -10.76 -11.85 14.96
CA TYR A 444 -10.09 -11.78 13.68
C TYR A 444 -9.49 -10.40 13.42
N PHE A 445 -8.41 -10.35 12.65
CA PHE A 445 -7.91 -9.14 12.01
C PHE A 445 -8.13 -9.24 10.50
N ALA A 446 -8.60 -8.16 9.88
CA ALA A 446 -8.71 -8.07 8.43
C ALA A 446 -7.31 -8.06 7.79
N ALA A 447 -7.20 -8.55 6.56
CA ALA A 447 -5.94 -8.66 5.81
C ALA A 447 -5.14 -7.34 5.71
N THR A 448 -5.85 -6.22 5.74
CA THR A 448 -5.31 -4.87 5.53
C THR A 448 -4.96 -4.15 6.83
N VAL A 449 -5.17 -4.77 7.99
CA VAL A 449 -4.74 -4.21 9.29
C VAL A 449 -3.22 -4.15 9.34
N ASP A 450 -2.67 -3.01 9.75
CA ASP A 450 -1.24 -2.83 9.91
C ASP A 450 -0.65 -3.86 10.90
N ARG A 451 0.47 -4.47 10.52
CA ARG A 451 1.15 -5.50 11.31
C ARG A 451 1.45 -5.03 12.74
N GLY A 452 1.80 -3.76 12.92
CA GLY A 452 2.08 -3.20 14.25
C GLY A 452 0.92 -3.33 15.24
N LEU A 453 -0.32 -3.36 14.74
CA LEU A 453 -1.52 -3.48 15.59
C LEU A 453 -1.76 -4.90 16.11
N TYR A 454 -1.40 -5.93 15.34
CA TYR A 454 -1.53 -7.33 15.75
C TYR A 454 -0.21 -8.02 16.11
N ALA A 455 0.93 -7.33 15.96
CA ALA A 455 2.24 -7.85 16.31
C ALA A 455 2.30 -8.49 17.73
N PRO A 456 1.60 -7.97 18.75
CA PRO A 456 1.59 -8.61 20.06
C PRO A 456 1.13 -10.08 20.08
N VAL A 457 0.32 -10.50 19.10
CA VAL A 457 -0.25 -11.84 18.97
C VAL A 457 0.12 -12.54 17.66
N GLU A 458 1.10 -12.05 16.93
CA GLU A 458 1.46 -12.51 15.59
C GLU A 458 1.71 -14.03 15.51
N ASN A 459 2.35 -14.61 16.53
CA ASN A 459 2.61 -16.05 16.59
C ASN A 459 1.36 -16.91 16.88
N ASN A 460 0.22 -16.26 17.08
CA ASN A 460 -1.05 -16.86 17.45
C ASN A 460 -2.12 -16.66 16.38
N LEU A 461 -1.72 -16.41 15.13
CA LEU A 461 -2.63 -16.10 14.04
C LEU A 461 -2.80 -17.27 13.09
N ILE A 462 -4.05 -17.48 12.64
CA ILE A 462 -4.43 -18.50 11.65
C ILE A 462 -5.25 -17.83 10.54
N VAL A 463 -4.88 -18.07 9.29
CA VAL A 463 -5.59 -17.60 8.12
C VAL A 463 -6.87 -18.42 7.89
N GLU A 464 -8.02 -17.75 7.85
CA GLU A 464 -9.34 -18.34 7.52
C GLU A 464 -10.00 -17.52 6.40
N GLY A 465 -9.58 -17.71 5.15
CA GLY A 465 -9.97 -16.85 4.02
C GLY A 465 -9.04 -15.65 3.88
N ILE A 466 -9.56 -14.42 4.05
CA ILE A 466 -8.76 -13.18 4.02
C ILE A 466 -8.68 -12.50 5.38
N THR A 467 -8.75 -13.27 6.45
CA THR A 467 -8.65 -12.79 7.83
C THR A 467 -7.65 -13.62 8.61
N TYR A 468 -7.09 -13.02 9.65
CA TYR A 468 -6.25 -13.68 10.64
C TYR A 468 -7.06 -13.95 11.91
N ARG A 469 -7.37 -15.19 12.21
CA ARG A 469 -7.99 -15.59 13.48
C ARG A 469 -6.96 -15.68 14.59
N VAL A 470 -7.27 -15.15 15.77
CA VAL A 470 -6.45 -15.32 16.97
C VAL A 470 -6.75 -16.66 17.61
N THR A 471 -5.70 -17.42 17.96
CA THR A 471 -5.77 -18.68 18.72
C THR A 471 -4.86 -18.62 19.94
N PRO A 472 -5.25 -19.20 21.10
CA PRO A 472 -4.37 -19.27 22.25
C PRO A 472 -3.28 -20.36 22.14
N GLY A 473 -3.41 -21.24 21.15
CA GLY A 473 -2.51 -22.37 20.92
C GLY A 473 -1.41 -22.11 19.90
N GLU A 474 -0.75 -23.19 19.47
CA GLU A 474 0.22 -23.17 18.39
C GLU A 474 -0.50 -23.45 17.05
N PRO A 475 -0.48 -22.53 16.08
CA PRO A 475 -1.10 -22.73 14.78
C PRO A 475 -0.58 -24.00 14.08
N LEU A 476 -1.51 -24.74 13.45
CA LEU A 476 -1.18 -25.87 12.56
C LEU A 476 -0.99 -25.37 11.11
N SER A 477 -0.51 -26.23 10.22
CA SER A 477 -0.43 -26.00 8.76
C SER A 477 0.16 -24.63 8.40
N LYS A 478 1.27 -24.26 9.00
CA LYS A 478 1.92 -22.94 8.82
C LYS A 478 1.00 -21.75 9.06
N GLY A 479 0.01 -21.90 9.93
CA GLY A 479 -0.94 -20.84 10.23
C GLY A 479 -2.06 -20.66 9.19
N VAL A 480 -2.41 -21.69 8.43
CA VAL A 480 -3.55 -21.70 7.52
C VAL A 480 -4.52 -22.79 7.93
N ASN A 481 -5.78 -22.44 8.16
CA ASN A 481 -6.87 -23.40 8.28
C ASN A 481 -7.35 -23.79 6.87
N THR A 482 -6.73 -24.83 6.31
CA THR A 482 -6.95 -25.21 4.89
C THR A 482 -8.40 -25.58 4.59
N GLU A 483 -9.11 -26.17 5.54
CA GLU A 483 -10.53 -26.58 5.38
C GLU A 483 -11.42 -25.35 5.29
N ILE A 484 -11.36 -24.44 6.25
CA ILE A 484 -12.18 -23.23 6.30
C ILE A 484 -11.77 -22.25 5.19
N ALA A 485 -10.48 -22.03 4.97
CA ALA A 485 -10.00 -21.13 3.93
C ALA A 485 -10.43 -21.61 2.53
N TYR A 486 -10.31 -22.92 2.25
CA TYR A 486 -10.75 -23.50 0.99
C TYR A 486 -12.24 -23.34 0.78
N ASP A 487 -13.07 -23.69 1.76
CA ASP A 487 -14.54 -23.52 1.64
C ASP A 487 -14.93 -22.05 1.42
N ASN A 488 -14.33 -21.13 2.16
CA ASN A 488 -14.59 -19.71 1.99
C ASN A 488 -14.19 -19.23 0.59
N MET A 489 -12.98 -19.53 0.13
CA MET A 489 -12.43 -19.00 -1.12
C MET A 489 -13.01 -19.68 -2.36
N MET A 490 -13.36 -20.96 -2.26
CA MET A 490 -13.91 -21.71 -3.38
C MET A 490 -15.43 -21.56 -3.53
N ASN A 491 -16.18 -21.43 -2.42
CA ASN A 491 -17.62 -21.56 -2.44
C ASN A 491 -18.38 -20.28 -2.05
N LYS A 492 -17.78 -19.40 -1.23
CA LYS A 492 -18.51 -18.25 -0.65
C LYS A 492 -18.04 -16.90 -1.19
N PHE A 493 -16.78 -16.79 -1.62
CA PHE A 493 -16.20 -15.52 -2.04
C PHE A 493 -16.79 -15.00 -3.35
N ARG A 494 -16.78 -13.68 -3.46
CA ARG A 494 -17.20 -12.90 -4.62
C ARG A 494 -16.02 -12.06 -5.11
N TRP A 495 -16.09 -11.67 -6.37
CA TRP A 495 -14.91 -11.16 -7.09
C TRP A 495 -15.12 -9.77 -7.68
N GLY A 496 -16.06 -8.98 -7.14
CA GLY A 496 -16.28 -7.61 -7.57
C GLY A 496 -16.79 -7.42 -9.00
N GLY A 497 -17.26 -8.50 -9.64
CA GLY A 497 -17.72 -8.51 -11.02
C GLY A 497 -16.66 -8.91 -12.05
N VAL A 498 -15.35 -8.94 -11.68
CA VAL A 498 -14.27 -9.24 -12.62
C VAL A 498 -14.25 -10.69 -13.13
N ASP A 499 -14.88 -11.59 -12.41
CA ASP A 499 -15.14 -12.97 -12.81
C ASP A 499 -16.16 -13.08 -13.94
N LYS A 500 -16.98 -12.06 -14.18
CA LYS A 500 -18.01 -11.98 -15.23
C LYS A 500 -17.55 -11.14 -16.41
N ASP A 501 -16.86 -10.03 -16.14
CA ASP A 501 -16.30 -9.15 -17.15
C ASP A 501 -14.87 -8.74 -16.76
N PRO A 502 -13.86 -9.34 -17.41
CA PRO A 502 -12.45 -9.00 -17.13
C PRO A 502 -12.06 -7.60 -17.60
N ASN A 503 -12.93 -6.91 -18.36
CA ASN A 503 -12.69 -5.54 -18.83
C ASN A 503 -13.17 -4.48 -17.83
N ILE A 504 -13.77 -4.85 -16.71
CA ILE A 504 -14.14 -3.88 -15.67
C ILE A 504 -12.90 -3.06 -15.26
N TYR A 505 -13.05 -1.74 -15.30
CA TYR A 505 -12.00 -0.88 -14.78
C TYR A 505 -11.94 -0.95 -13.26
N LEU A 506 -10.75 -1.20 -12.74
CA LEU A 506 -10.44 -1.12 -11.32
C LEU A 506 -9.42 -0.01 -11.09
N ASP A 507 -9.75 0.94 -10.21
CA ASP A 507 -8.76 1.90 -9.70
C ASP A 507 -7.65 1.19 -8.89
N VAL A 508 -6.61 1.93 -8.53
CA VAL A 508 -5.44 1.39 -7.81
C VAL A 508 -5.84 0.64 -6.53
N THR A 509 -6.76 1.19 -5.74
CA THR A 509 -7.22 0.59 -4.48
C THR A 509 -7.94 -0.75 -4.73
N SER A 510 -8.84 -0.77 -5.72
CA SER A 510 -9.57 -1.98 -6.10
C SER A 510 -8.64 -3.05 -6.69
N ARG A 511 -7.63 -2.65 -7.50
CA ARG A 511 -6.60 -3.57 -7.99
C ARG A 511 -5.74 -4.15 -6.87
N ASN A 512 -5.39 -3.35 -5.86
CA ASN A 512 -4.66 -3.84 -4.70
C ASN A 512 -5.45 -4.92 -3.93
N MET A 513 -6.79 -4.86 -3.93
CA MET A 513 -7.60 -5.91 -3.34
C MET A 513 -7.50 -7.23 -4.13
N ILE A 514 -7.43 -7.18 -5.47
CA ILE A 514 -7.16 -8.38 -6.29
C ILE A 514 -5.81 -9.00 -5.92
N TYR A 515 -4.74 -8.20 -5.80
CA TYR A 515 -3.43 -8.70 -5.38
C TYR A 515 -3.47 -9.31 -3.98
N THR A 516 -4.22 -8.70 -3.06
CA THR A 516 -4.45 -9.25 -1.73
C THR A 516 -5.13 -10.61 -1.79
N PHE A 517 -6.19 -10.76 -2.55
CA PHE A 517 -6.87 -12.05 -2.73
C PHE A 517 -5.95 -13.11 -3.32
N ARG A 518 -5.18 -12.78 -4.36
CA ARG A 518 -4.20 -13.69 -4.95
C ARG A 518 -3.13 -14.13 -3.94
N MET A 519 -2.67 -13.22 -3.06
CA MET A 519 -1.72 -13.57 -2.00
C MET A 519 -2.30 -14.57 -1.00
N TYR A 520 -3.57 -14.43 -0.61
CA TYR A 520 -4.22 -15.41 0.27
C TYR A 520 -4.47 -16.75 -0.41
N PHE A 521 -4.81 -16.75 -1.72
CA PHE A 521 -4.81 -18.00 -2.50
C PHE A 521 -3.44 -18.66 -2.50
N SER A 522 -2.38 -17.90 -2.68
CA SER A 522 -1.01 -18.41 -2.65
C SER A 522 -0.67 -19.10 -1.32
N GLN A 523 -1.09 -18.51 -0.19
CA GLN A 523 -0.91 -19.11 1.14
C GLN A 523 -1.72 -20.41 1.29
N LEU A 524 -2.99 -20.41 0.87
CA LEU A 524 -3.84 -21.60 0.87
C LEU A 524 -3.24 -22.72 0.02
N ILE A 525 -2.85 -22.41 -1.22
CA ILE A 525 -2.26 -23.38 -2.16
C ILE A 525 -0.99 -23.99 -1.57
N ALA A 526 -0.10 -23.16 -1.01
CA ALA A 526 1.13 -23.63 -0.38
C ALA A 526 0.87 -24.59 0.79
N ALA A 527 -0.12 -24.27 1.65
CA ALA A 527 -0.51 -25.12 2.76
C ALA A 527 -1.15 -26.45 2.28
N LEU A 528 -1.99 -26.42 1.24
CA LEU A 528 -2.59 -27.61 0.65
C LEU A 528 -1.53 -28.55 0.05
N ILE A 529 -0.54 -28.02 -0.65
CA ILE A 529 0.60 -28.79 -1.21
C ILE A 529 1.38 -29.47 -0.08
N GLU A 530 1.64 -28.73 1.00
CA GLU A 530 2.37 -29.29 2.16
C GLU A 530 1.58 -30.40 2.87
N GLU A 531 0.26 -30.31 2.91
CA GLU A 531 -0.62 -31.36 3.43
C GLU A 531 -0.80 -32.54 2.45
N GLY A 532 -0.20 -32.50 1.25
CA GLY A 532 -0.37 -33.50 0.21
C GLY A 532 -1.72 -33.47 -0.52
N LYS A 533 -2.51 -32.42 -0.32
CA LYS A 533 -3.85 -32.22 -0.93
C LYS A 533 -3.72 -31.60 -2.34
N ASN A 534 -2.97 -32.24 -3.22
CA ASN A 534 -2.56 -31.69 -4.53
C ASN A 534 -3.75 -31.35 -5.44
N ASP A 535 -4.80 -32.18 -5.46
CA ASP A 535 -6.00 -31.92 -6.28
C ASP A 535 -6.74 -30.65 -5.82
N MET A 536 -6.85 -30.44 -4.51
CA MET A 536 -7.43 -29.23 -3.96
C MET A 536 -6.55 -27.99 -4.24
N ALA A 537 -5.25 -28.14 -4.17
CA ALA A 537 -4.30 -27.07 -4.49
C ALA A 537 -4.41 -26.65 -5.97
N LEU A 538 -4.50 -27.62 -6.87
CA LEU A 538 -4.69 -27.36 -8.31
C LEU A 538 -6.04 -26.69 -8.59
N ALA A 539 -7.12 -27.17 -7.98
CA ALA A 539 -8.45 -26.58 -8.14
C ALA A 539 -8.48 -25.13 -7.62
N ALA A 540 -7.82 -24.83 -6.49
CA ALA A 540 -7.71 -23.49 -5.94
C ALA A 540 -6.90 -22.56 -6.86
N LEU A 541 -5.80 -23.07 -7.44
CA LEU A 541 -4.94 -22.34 -8.38
C LEU A 541 -5.69 -22.00 -9.67
N ASP A 542 -6.38 -22.97 -10.28
CA ASP A 542 -7.19 -22.78 -11.48
C ASP A 542 -8.34 -21.78 -11.21
N LYS A 543 -9.00 -21.89 -10.08
CA LYS A 543 -10.06 -20.94 -9.65
C LYS A 543 -9.51 -19.52 -9.54
N CYS A 544 -8.39 -19.34 -8.85
CA CYS A 544 -7.76 -18.04 -8.63
C CYS A 544 -7.49 -17.30 -9.95
N ILE A 545 -6.90 -17.99 -10.92
CA ILE A 545 -6.57 -17.42 -12.22
C ILE A 545 -7.82 -17.12 -13.05
N ALA A 546 -8.81 -18.02 -13.00
CA ALA A 546 -10.08 -17.85 -13.75
C ALA A 546 -10.88 -16.64 -13.25
N VAL A 547 -10.99 -16.43 -11.94
CA VAL A 547 -11.83 -15.36 -11.36
C VAL A 547 -11.12 -14.02 -11.23
N MET A 548 -9.79 -14.01 -11.34
CA MET A 548 -8.96 -12.81 -11.25
C MET A 548 -7.89 -12.82 -12.37
N PRO A 549 -8.31 -12.66 -13.64
CA PRO A 549 -7.41 -12.80 -14.78
C PRO A 549 -6.39 -11.65 -14.89
N ASP A 550 -5.30 -11.90 -15.62
CA ASP A 550 -4.25 -10.94 -15.91
C ASP A 550 -4.75 -9.64 -16.53
N GLN A 551 -5.77 -9.74 -17.37
CA GLN A 551 -6.36 -8.60 -18.07
C GLN A 551 -6.94 -7.53 -17.12
N THR A 552 -7.53 -7.95 -15.99
CA THR A 552 -8.12 -7.03 -15.00
C THR A 552 -7.05 -6.41 -14.11
N ALA A 553 -6.11 -7.24 -13.67
CA ALA A 553 -4.98 -6.83 -12.84
C ALA A 553 -3.75 -7.66 -13.25
N PRO A 554 -2.76 -7.04 -13.92
CA PRO A 554 -1.60 -7.75 -14.42
C PRO A 554 -0.89 -8.58 -13.35
N PHE A 555 -0.54 -9.84 -13.69
CA PHE A 555 0.22 -10.69 -12.78
C PHE A 555 1.60 -10.08 -12.51
N ARG A 556 1.99 -10.12 -11.25
CA ARG A 556 3.29 -9.71 -10.74
C ARG A 556 4.00 -10.93 -10.13
N THR A 557 4.70 -10.72 -9.02
CA THR A 557 5.40 -11.80 -8.28
C THR A 557 4.47 -12.95 -7.89
N GLU A 558 3.20 -12.67 -7.56
CA GLU A 558 2.23 -13.71 -7.21
C GLU A 558 1.93 -14.64 -8.41
N GLY A 559 1.90 -14.10 -9.63
CA GLY A 559 1.77 -14.90 -10.85
C GLY A 559 2.92 -15.88 -11.03
N LEU A 560 4.14 -15.50 -10.66
CA LEU A 560 5.30 -16.39 -10.70
C LEU A 560 5.25 -17.48 -9.60
N ILE A 561 4.69 -17.16 -8.44
CA ILE A 561 4.40 -18.16 -7.41
C ILE A 561 3.39 -19.18 -7.95
N PHE A 562 2.33 -18.73 -8.62
CA PHE A 562 1.35 -19.60 -9.26
C PHE A 562 1.97 -20.47 -10.36
N ALA A 563 2.80 -19.90 -11.22
CA ALA A 563 3.52 -20.64 -12.24
C ALA A 563 4.41 -21.74 -11.66
N ARG A 564 5.16 -21.43 -10.60
CA ARG A 564 5.97 -22.41 -9.87
C ARG A 564 5.11 -23.52 -9.26
N ASN A 565 3.95 -23.18 -8.69
CA ASN A 565 3.04 -24.16 -8.10
C ASN A 565 2.45 -25.09 -9.20
N TYR A 566 2.10 -24.57 -10.38
CA TYR A 566 1.71 -25.40 -11.52
C TYR A 566 2.81 -26.39 -11.92
N LEU A 567 4.05 -25.92 -12.08
CA LEU A 567 5.18 -26.78 -12.41
C LEU A 567 5.42 -27.87 -11.36
N GLN A 568 5.31 -27.51 -10.07
CA GLN A 568 5.44 -28.43 -8.93
C GLN A 568 4.33 -29.50 -8.92
N LEU A 569 3.11 -29.12 -9.31
CA LEU A 569 1.95 -30.01 -9.40
C LEU A 569 1.91 -30.84 -10.72
N GLY A 570 2.89 -30.65 -11.61
CA GLY A 570 3.00 -31.40 -12.87
C GLY A 570 2.33 -30.72 -14.08
N GLU A 571 1.65 -29.59 -13.89
CA GLU A 571 0.96 -28.81 -14.93
C GLU A 571 1.95 -27.92 -15.71
N LYS A 572 2.84 -28.55 -16.48
CA LYS A 572 3.96 -27.88 -17.14
C LYS A 572 3.53 -26.81 -18.14
N GLU A 573 2.50 -27.07 -18.93
CA GLU A 573 2.00 -26.15 -19.94
C GLU A 573 1.47 -24.87 -19.30
N LYS A 574 0.54 -25.00 -18.34
CA LYS A 574 -0.03 -23.84 -17.63
C LYS A 574 1.04 -23.00 -16.93
N GLY A 575 2.01 -23.65 -16.25
CA GLY A 575 3.10 -22.97 -15.58
C GLY A 575 4.02 -22.21 -16.55
N THR A 576 4.36 -22.84 -17.69
CA THR A 576 5.22 -22.22 -18.70
C THR A 576 4.53 -21.05 -19.38
N ASP A 577 3.26 -21.16 -19.76
CA ASP A 577 2.49 -20.11 -20.41
C ASP A 577 2.39 -18.87 -19.54
N LEU A 578 2.17 -19.05 -18.25
CA LEU A 578 2.11 -17.94 -17.29
C LEU A 578 3.47 -17.24 -17.17
N ILE A 579 4.57 -17.97 -17.10
CA ILE A 579 5.93 -17.39 -17.10
C ILE A 579 6.18 -16.61 -18.40
N VAL A 580 5.84 -17.17 -19.55
CA VAL A 580 6.07 -16.54 -20.86
C VAL A 580 5.29 -15.22 -20.97
N SER A 581 4.04 -15.19 -20.54
CA SER A 581 3.22 -13.97 -20.53
C SER A 581 3.83 -12.87 -19.66
N ILE A 582 4.25 -13.21 -18.43
CA ILE A 582 4.89 -12.25 -17.52
C ILE A 582 6.24 -11.77 -18.07
N LEU A 583 7.05 -12.69 -18.61
CA LEU A 583 8.36 -12.39 -19.18
C LEU A 583 8.26 -11.46 -20.39
N ASP A 584 7.27 -11.66 -21.27
CA ASP A 584 7.03 -10.79 -22.43
C ASP A 584 6.73 -9.36 -22.00
N ARG A 585 5.87 -9.18 -20.97
CA ARG A 585 5.58 -7.86 -20.42
C ARG A 585 6.83 -7.21 -19.82
N ILE A 586 7.59 -7.94 -19.01
CA ILE A 586 8.84 -7.44 -18.39
C ILE A 586 9.82 -6.99 -19.49
N ASN A 587 10.01 -7.79 -20.53
CA ASN A 587 10.92 -7.45 -21.62
C ASN A 587 10.50 -6.21 -22.39
N LYS A 588 9.20 -6.03 -22.64
CA LYS A 588 8.66 -4.80 -23.25
C LYS A 588 8.88 -3.58 -22.36
N ASN A 589 8.63 -3.70 -21.06
CA ASN A 589 8.90 -2.63 -20.10
C ASN A 589 10.39 -2.27 -20.09
N LEU A 590 11.27 -3.24 -19.91
CA LEU A 590 12.71 -3.01 -19.84
C LEU A 590 13.25 -2.43 -21.15
N SER A 591 12.74 -2.85 -22.31
CA SER A 591 13.12 -2.29 -23.61
C SER A 591 12.78 -0.80 -23.72
N TRP A 592 11.75 -0.32 -23.06
CA TRP A 592 11.43 1.10 -22.96
C TRP A 592 12.37 1.83 -22.01
N TYR A 593 12.62 1.27 -20.80
CA TYR A 593 13.54 1.85 -19.83
C TYR A 593 14.98 1.95 -20.37
N ASP A 594 15.43 1.00 -21.16
CA ASP A 594 16.77 0.98 -21.75
C ASP A 594 17.03 2.15 -22.74
N ARG A 595 15.98 2.81 -23.23
CA ARG A 595 16.06 3.99 -24.12
C ARG A 595 16.07 5.33 -23.36
N LEU A 596 15.95 5.30 -22.05
CA LEU A 596 15.97 6.49 -21.20
C LEU A 596 17.39 7.04 -21.04
N SER A 597 17.51 8.32 -20.74
CA SER A 597 18.79 8.91 -20.33
C SER A 597 19.25 8.31 -18.97
N PRO A 598 20.57 8.31 -18.69
CA PRO A 598 21.09 7.80 -17.41
C PRO A 598 20.43 8.39 -16.18
N VAL A 599 20.11 9.70 -16.20
CA VAL A 599 19.42 10.39 -15.10
C VAL A 599 17.98 9.88 -14.94
N GLN A 600 17.27 9.65 -16.04
CA GLN A 600 15.91 9.09 -16.00
C GLN A 600 15.91 7.64 -15.52
N ILE A 601 16.88 6.81 -15.94
CA ILE A 601 17.05 5.45 -15.42
C ILE A 601 17.29 5.49 -13.90
N ALA A 602 18.20 6.34 -13.43
CA ALA A 602 18.49 6.49 -12.01
C ALA A 602 17.26 6.92 -11.20
N ASN A 603 16.46 7.85 -11.71
CA ASN A 603 15.22 8.29 -11.08
C ASN A 603 14.09 7.24 -11.12
N SER A 604 14.15 6.27 -12.03
CA SER A 604 13.19 5.17 -12.19
C SER A 604 13.67 3.85 -11.59
N TRP A 605 14.77 3.87 -10.82
CA TRP A 605 15.43 2.64 -10.34
C TRP A 605 14.50 1.72 -9.55
N ILE A 606 13.59 2.26 -8.73
CA ILE A 606 12.63 1.48 -7.96
C ILE A 606 11.66 0.73 -8.89
N ASP A 607 11.13 1.41 -9.92
CA ASP A 607 10.20 0.80 -10.87
C ASP A 607 10.92 -0.26 -11.73
N ILE A 608 12.17 0.00 -12.13
CA ILE A 608 12.99 -0.97 -12.86
C ILE A 608 13.31 -2.19 -11.99
N SER A 609 13.79 -1.98 -10.75
CA SER A 609 14.15 -3.07 -9.84
C SER A 609 12.92 -3.89 -9.46
N ARG A 610 11.98 -3.30 -8.74
CA ARG A 610 10.87 -4.02 -8.10
C ARG A 610 9.84 -4.60 -9.08
N ASN A 611 9.53 -3.86 -10.14
CA ASN A 611 8.47 -4.27 -11.05
C ASN A 611 8.97 -5.10 -12.25
N ASN A 612 10.28 -5.11 -12.51
CA ASN A 612 10.84 -5.79 -13.67
C ASN A 612 12.02 -6.71 -13.33
N LEU A 613 13.08 -6.23 -12.65
CA LEU A 613 14.26 -7.07 -12.38
C LEU A 613 14.00 -8.13 -11.28
N ASP A 614 13.33 -7.79 -10.19
CA ASP A 614 13.01 -8.76 -9.14
C ASP A 614 12.15 -9.92 -9.68
N PRO A 615 11.05 -9.68 -10.45
CA PRO A 615 10.34 -10.77 -11.12
C PRO A 615 11.20 -11.53 -12.13
N LEU A 616 12.08 -10.86 -12.88
CA LEU A 616 12.95 -11.53 -13.84
C LEU A 616 13.96 -12.47 -13.16
N LEU A 617 14.52 -12.06 -12.03
CA LEU A 617 15.37 -12.89 -11.18
C LEU A 617 14.60 -14.06 -10.58
N MET A 618 13.35 -13.86 -10.19
CA MET A 618 12.48 -14.94 -9.72
C MET A 618 12.16 -15.96 -10.85
N ILE A 619 12.02 -15.51 -12.10
CA ILE A 619 11.89 -16.41 -13.26
C ILE A 619 13.18 -17.24 -13.42
N ALA A 620 14.35 -16.63 -13.23
CA ALA A 620 15.61 -17.36 -13.24
C ALA A 620 15.65 -18.45 -12.16
N ASP A 621 15.23 -18.14 -10.92
CA ASP A 621 15.14 -19.14 -9.85
C ASP A 621 14.19 -20.30 -10.20
N ILE A 622 13.07 -20.02 -10.86
CA ILE A 622 12.13 -21.06 -11.32
C ILE A 622 12.79 -21.92 -12.42
N TYR A 623 13.40 -21.30 -13.42
CA TYR A 623 14.06 -22.02 -14.49
C TYR A 623 15.27 -22.82 -13.99
N GLN A 624 15.97 -22.37 -12.97
CA GLN A 624 17.07 -23.13 -12.34
C GLN A 624 16.62 -24.51 -11.85
N VAL A 625 15.36 -24.61 -11.39
CA VAL A 625 14.80 -25.88 -10.89
C VAL A 625 14.12 -26.69 -11.98
N PHE A 626 13.43 -26.05 -12.93
CA PHE A 626 12.54 -26.74 -13.87
C PHE A 626 13.02 -26.76 -15.33
N ASP A 627 13.94 -25.85 -15.74
CA ASP A 627 14.44 -25.74 -17.12
C ASP A 627 15.83 -25.11 -17.17
N HIS A 628 16.86 -25.93 -17.02
CA HIS A 628 18.26 -25.47 -16.99
C HIS A 628 18.71 -24.73 -18.26
N GLN A 629 18.17 -25.08 -19.45
CA GLN A 629 18.56 -24.40 -20.67
C GLN A 629 18.04 -22.96 -20.72
N LYS A 630 16.78 -22.74 -20.31
CA LYS A 630 16.22 -21.39 -20.20
C LYS A 630 16.91 -20.59 -19.09
N TYR A 631 17.29 -21.25 -17.98
CA TYR A 631 18.06 -20.59 -16.92
C TYR A 631 19.36 -20.00 -17.43
N ILE A 632 20.19 -20.82 -18.13
CA ILE A 632 21.48 -20.38 -18.68
C ILE A 632 21.29 -19.17 -19.60
N THR A 633 20.30 -19.24 -20.51
CA THR A 633 20.00 -18.15 -21.45
C THR A 633 19.60 -16.86 -20.70
N LEU A 634 18.74 -16.98 -19.71
CA LEU A 634 18.25 -15.84 -18.94
C LEU A 634 19.35 -15.21 -18.07
N VAL A 635 20.23 -16.05 -17.49
CA VAL A 635 21.40 -15.56 -16.72
C VAL A 635 22.32 -14.75 -17.63
N ASP A 636 22.63 -15.24 -18.84
CA ASP A 636 23.49 -14.51 -19.77
C ASP A 636 22.88 -13.15 -20.17
N ASP A 637 21.56 -13.07 -20.31
CA ASP A 637 20.86 -11.81 -20.57
C ASP A 637 20.86 -10.87 -19.33
N LEU A 638 20.68 -11.40 -18.13
CA LEU A 638 20.79 -10.63 -16.87
C LEU A 638 22.21 -10.08 -16.68
N LEU A 639 23.25 -10.85 -17.00
CA LEU A 639 24.64 -10.38 -16.91
C LEU A 639 24.93 -9.27 -17.94
N LYS A 640 24.41 -9.34 -19.16
CA LYS A 640 24.49 -8.24 -20.14
C LYS A 640 23.78 -6.98 -19.64
N ARG A 641 22.64 -7.17 -19.01
CA ARG A 641 21.86 -6.06 -18.42
C ARG A 641 22.57 -5.40 -17.25
N ALA A 642 23.23 -6.20 -16.39
CA ALA A 642 24.09 -5.66 -15.34
C ALA A 642 25.22 -4.80 -15.93
N GLN A 643 25.89 -5.27 -16.98
CA GLN A 643 26.92 -4.49 -17.70
C GLN A 643 26.37 -3.20 -18.28
N PHE A 644 25.15 -3.22 -18.85
CA PHE A 644 24.48 -2.01 -19.36
C PHE A 644 24.27 -0.99 -18.26
N TYR A 645 23.75 -1.38 -17.08
CA TYR A 645 23.55 -0.45 -15.96
C TYR A 645 24.87 0.12 -15.40
N TYR A 646 25.94 -0.69 -15.36
CA TYR A 646 27.27 -0.16 -15.03
C TYR A 646 27.75 0.85 -16.08
N GLY A 647 27.53 0.58 -17.36
CA GLY A 647 27.87 1.49 -18.46
C GLY A 647 27.10 2.81 -18.44
N THR A 648 25.88 2.82 -17.92
CA THR A 648 25.07 4.04 -17.76
C THR A 648 25.35 4.79 -16.45
N GLY A 649 26.20 4.26 -15.56
CA GLY A 649 26.50 4.86 -14.26
C GLY A 649 25.43 4.61 -13.18
N VAL A 650 24.45 3.74 -13.44
CA VAL A 650 23.38 3.38 -12.48
C VAL A 650 23.78 2.09 -11.74
N TYR A 651 24.87 2.15 -11.02
CA TYR A 651 25.51 1.02 -10.33
C TYR A 651 24.56 0.17 -9.46
N PRO A 652 23.60 0.74 -8.67
CA PRO A 652 22.75 -0.08 -7.82
C PRO A 652 21.97 -1.18 -8.55
N LEU A 653 21.47 -0.91 -9.77
CA LEU A 653 20.75 -1.91 -10.57
C LEU A 653 21.65 -3.07 -11.03
N GLY A 654 22.90 -2.75 -11.42
CA GLY A 654 23.90 -3.77 -11.75
C GLY A 654 24.29 -4.62 -10.54
N ASP A 655 24.52 -3.95 -9.39
CA ASP A 655 24.85 -4.62 -8.13
C ASP A 655 23.73 -5.56 -7.67
N ASP A 656 22.48 -5.14 -7.76
CA ASP A 656 21.34 -5.96 -7.33
C ASP A 656 21.22 -7.24 -8.18
N ILE A 657 21.36 -7.13 -9.50
CA ILE A 657 21.38 -8.32 -10.38
C ILE A 657 22.49 -9.29 -9.98
N LEU A 658 23.73 -8.78 -9.81
CA LEU A 658 24.87 -9.65 -9.50
C LEU A 658 24.75 -10.28 -8.09
N LYS A 659 24.28 -9.53 -7.10
CA LYS A 659 24.03 -10.04 -5.74
C LYS A 659 23.01 -11.17 -5.75
N GLU A 660 21.86 -10.95 -6.38
CA GLU A 660 20.77 -11.93 -6.38
C GLU A 660 21.14 -13.19 -7.16
N LEU A 661 21.80 -13.07 -8.32
CA LEU A 661 22.29 -14.23 -9.07
C LEU A 661 23.34 -15.02 -8.26
N THR A 662 24.22 -14.34 -7.52
CA THR A 662 25.20 -15.00 -6.66
C THR A 662 24.52 -15.71 -5.49
N ASN A 663 23.57 -15.03 -4.81
CA ASN A 663 22.82 -15.61 -3.69
C ASN A 663 21.98 -16.82 -4.12
N SER A 664 21.32 -16.73 -5.28
CA SER A 664 20.56 -17.84 -5.87
C SER A 664 21.46 -19.02 -6.20
N SER A 665 22.60 -18.77 -6.82
CA SER A 665 23.59 -19.81 -7.15
C SER A 665 24.14 -20.47 -5.89
N LEU A 666 24.46 -19.72 -4.84
CA LEU A 666 24.90 -20.26 -3.56
C LEU A 666 23.84 -21.15 -2.92
N ARG A 667 22.57 -20.67 -2.86
CA ARG A 667 21.45 -21.48 -2.36
C ARG A 667 21.33 -22.80 -3.11
N SER A 668 21.34 -22.75 -4.44
CA SER A 668 21.26 -23.93 -5.29
C SER A 668 22.44 -24.88 -5.07
N TYR A 669 23.66 -24.37 -5.01
CA TYR A 669 24.88 -25.17 -4.79
C TYR A 669 24.82 -25.99 -3.49
N TYR A 670 24.29 -25.41 -2.41
CA TYR A 670 24.20 -26.10 -1.12
C TYR A 670 22.95 -26.99 -0.99
N VAL A 671 21.83 -26.62 -1.58
CA VAL A 671 20.57 -27.38 -1.47
C VAL A 671 20.55 -28.58 -2.41
N THR A 672 21.12 -28.46 -3.62
CA THR A 672 21.11 -29.52 -4.63
C THR A 672 22.36 -30.41 -4.57
N SER A 673 22.86 -30.72 -3.39
CA SER A 673 24.09 -31.47 -3.16
C SER A 673 24.18 -32.81 -3.94
N ASN A 674 23.03 -33.41 -4.29
CA ASN A 674 22.92 -34.68 -4.99
C ASN A 674 22.72 -34.55 -6.53
N ASP A 675 22.48 -33.34 -7.06
CA ASP A 675 22.31 -33.07 -8.47
C ASP A 675 23.57 -32.38 -9.04
N THR A 676 24.42 -33.20 -9.71
CA THR A 676 25.69 -32.72 -10.26
C THR A 676 25.52 -31.65 -11.33
N VAL A 677 24.44 -31.71 -12.14
CA VAL A 677 24.18 -30.75 -13.23
C VAL A 677 23.78 -29.39 -12.66
N SER A 678 22.82 -29.36 -11.77
CA SER A 678 22.39 -28.12 -11.09
C SER A 678 23.53 -27.45 -10.33
N ARG A 679 24.37 -28.26 -9.67
CA ARG A 679 25.55 -27.76 -8.96
C ARG A 679 26.58 -27.14 -9.88
N GLN A 680 26.86 -27.77 -11.02
CA GLN A 680 27.80 -27.27 -12.02
C GLN A 680 27.32 -25.96 -12.65
N ILE A 681 26.02 -25.86 -12.96
CA ILE A 681 25.40 -24.65 -13.48
C ILE A 681 25.47 -23.51 -12.46
N ALA A 682 25.17 -23.79 -11.19
CA ALA A 682 25.27 -22.81 -10.11
C ALA A 682 26.69 -22.27 -9.94
N GLU A 683 27.71 -23.17 -9.97
CA GLU A 683 29.12 -22.79 -9.90
C GLU A 683 29.55 -21.91 -11.08
N GLN A 684 29.18 -22.28 -12.31
CA GLN A 684 29.45 -21.47 -13.49
C GLN A 684 28.80 -20.09 -13.44
N THR A 685 27.56 -20.01 -12.97
CA THR A 685 26.86 -18.72 -12.79
C THR A 685 27.57 -17.87 -11.75
N MET A 686 27.95 -18.45 -10.62
CA MET A 686 28.68 -17.76 -9.56
C MET A 686 30.03 -17.22 -10.06
N GLN A 687 30.79 -18.01 -10.82
CA GLN A 687 32.05 -17.56 -11.41
C GLN A 687 31.86 -16.37 -12.35
N LYS A 688 30.82 -16.40 -13.21
CA LYS A 688 30.49 -15.29 -14.11
C LYS A 688 30.13 -14.02 -13.35
N THR A 689 29.30 -14.12 -12.29
CA THR A 689 28.90 -12.97 -11.49
C THR A 689 30.06 -12.38 -10.72
N LEU A 690 30.89 -13.20 -10.07
CA LEU A 690 32.07 -12.73 -9.35
C LEU A 690 33.11 -12.05 -10.26
N LYS A 691 33.28 -12.55 -11.48
CA LYS A 691 34.14 -11.91 -12.49
C LYS A 691 33.65 -10.49 -12.83
N LEU A 692 32.34 -10.28 -12.98
CA LEU A 692 31.77 -8.96 -13.23
C LEU A 692 31.82 -8.06 -11.98
N MET A 693 31.59 -8.61 -10.79
CA MET A 693 31.79 -7.86 -9.54
C MET A 693 33.23 -7.35 -9.42
N GLN A 694 34.21 -8.22 -9.69
CA GLN A 694 35.63 -7.84 -9.67
C GLN A 694 35.94 -6.71 -10.65
N GLN A 695 35.31 -6.73 -11.82
CA GLN A 695 35.51 -5.73 -12.88
C GLN A 695 34.87 -4.38 -12.56
N TYR A 696 33.64 -4.36 -12.03
CA TYR A 696 32.80 -3.16 -11.93
C TYR A 696 32.63 -2.65 -10.49
N ASN A 697 32.65 -3.51 -9.49
CA ASN A 697 32.50 -3.17 -8.08
C ASN A 697 33.41 -4.03 -7.19
N PRO A 698 34.71 -3.68 -7.06
CA PRO A 698 35.67 -4.45 -6.25
C PRO A 698 35.23 -4.61 -4.77
N LYS A 699 34.54 -3.62 -4.20
CA LYS A 699 34.04 -3.72 -2.82
C LYS A 699 32.99 -4.81 -2.68
N LEU A 700 32.10 -4.94 -3.66
CA LEU A 700 31.12 -6.01 -3.70
C LEU A 700 31.81 -7.36 -3.90
N PHE A 701 32.82 -7.43 -4.75
CA PHE A 701 33.63 -8.62 -4.93
C PHE A 701 34.32 -9.06 -3.63
N GLU A 702 34.90 -8.15 -2.84
CA GLU A 702 35.51 -8.47 -1.54
C GLU A 702 34.51 -9.09 -0.56
N GLN A 703 33.26 -8.66 -0.62
CA GLN A 703 32.17 -9.18 0.22
C GLN A 703 31.77 -10.61 -0.15
N TYR A 704 31.65 -10.90 -1.44
CA TYR A 704 31.15 -12.18 -1.94
C TYR A 704 32.27 -13.17 -2.31
N GLY A 705 33.45 -12.70 -2.68
CA GLY A 705 34.60 -13.55 -3.03
C GLY A 705 35.18 -14.37 -1.88
N LYS A 706 34.84 -14.03 -0.63
CA LYS A 706 35.21 -14.82 0.57
C LYS A 706 34.27 -16.03 0.80
N LEU A 707 33.23 -16.16 0.00
CA LEU A 707 32.26 -17.25 0.10
C LEU A 707 32.63 -18.47 -0.76
N GLN A 708 33.73 -18.38 -1.51
CA GLN A 708 34.38 -19.51 -2.20
C GLN A 708 35.29 -20.27 -1.23
#